data_c0f0377297eab8b0850694e10c5d834e
#
_entry.id   c0f0377297eab8b0850694e10c5d834e
#
_cell.length_a   1.000
_cell.length_b   1.000
_cell.length_c   1.000
_cell.angle_alpha   90.00
_cell.angle_beta   90.00
_cell.angle_gamma   90.00
#
_symmetry.space_group_name_H-M   'P 1'
#
loop_
_entity.id
_entity.type
_entity.pdbx_description
1 polymer ?
#
loop_
_entity_poly.entity_id
_entity_poly.type
_entity_poly.pdbx_seq_one_letter_code
_entity_poly.pdbx_strand_id
1 'polypeptide(L)'
;MKKSIICLAAILLLSGCFKDERNNFMVPDSLGVASNDGIVEATVHTGSCIVGIIKSGRGLSEARVRVNLDTETCAPLLEAYNKSHKTAYESVMGSLVEATRTEFSFAAEDASQNLELRWDAELMARFMGAKKNYVIPVLIESETADVAVAEGRNFILVHLNRSAVELKQEKQVRSIERKWVEGEDALLTEDIVLDFAINNPLKGVELTFPVIIDNSLIPAFNEGKETPFQADTKGLISLKDSVVVLPAKAISTAFHIRLDKGKLLKDGKLTEFQPYVIPVRIQQEGLKARQGQANVDIKALTFGNMVCYITVSPAAKGITVVEREWGLYSDSGAWYQGLEGFAGGADRTIAMDKDYVYVAHSSDTPAIYAINRRSGLFEKKLDVSTAEENGCTFPVSCVRMIKNNKKGEDDILSFCSLKGEDKQHLFVYAYQDGIDKAPVKILDYLLDKKPAPGVDDFRRYGDRYTVKGSWQDGELWFHTWSADGTNRGKTVVFTLKDGVVTNPDDPKSYLLDGSSGEDTAIRDISLYPGWDDVLVTRHNAAGIFHNTGDNKDNGWIKWNKTQDLPKLKLTYGYQFFDFHEENFIAYVQLDEENATGGRLVIIDDAATAPAQFPDQLQAQTNRREFPVQHPTDFKAQSGVSASSSVGDCAFCEVNGNTYIAVLIQGCGLSLFQLQ
;
A
#
# COMPACT_ATOMS: atom_id res chain seq x y z
N MET A 1 -3.71 0.03 -19.51
CA MET A 1 -4.76 0.56 -20.39
C MET A 1 -5.03 2.06 -20.24
N LYS A 2 -5.09 2.64 -19.04
CA LYS A 2 -5.38 4.09 -18.88
C LYS A 2 -4.29 5.04 -19.41
N LYS A 3 -3.01 4.68 -19.33
CA LYS A 3 -1.91 5.55 -19.80
C LYS A 3 -1.79 5.62 -21.34
N SER A 4 -2.04 4.53 -22.04
CA SER A 4 -2.02 4.52 -23.52
C SER A 4 -3.25 5.20 -24.13
N ILE A 5 -4.40 5.16 -23.47
CA ILE A 5 -5.61 5.86 -23.90
C ILE A 5 -5.48 7.38 -23.66
N ILE A 6 -4.77 7.79 -22.61
CA ILE A 6 -4.53 9.21 -22.32
C ILE A 6 -3.60 9.84 -23.36
N CYS A 7 -2.58 9.11 -23.85
CA CYS A 7 -1.77 9.61 -24.96
C CYS A 7 -2.54 9.75 -26.27
N LEU A 8 -3.45 8.82 -26.58
CA LEU A 8 -4.30 8.94 -27.78
C LEU A 8 -5.38 10.01 -27.63
N ALA A 9 -5.96 10.15 -26.44
CA ALA A 9 -6.92 11.21 -26.13
C ALA A 9 -6.26 12.61 -26.10
N ALA A 10 -5.02 12.72 -25.60
CA ALA A 10 -4.27 13.98 -25.66
C ALA A 10 -3.94 14.41 -27.08
N ILE A 11 -3.66 13.47 -27.98
CA ILE A 11 -3.43 13.75 -29.40
C ILE A 11 -4.76 14.17 -30.09
N LEU A 12 -5.90 13.56 -29.73
CA LEU A 12 -7.20 13.91 -30.28
C LEU A 12 -7.77 15.24 -29.71
N LEU A 13 -7.47 15.57 -28.46
CA LEU A 13 -7.89 16.86 -27.85
C LEU A 13 -7.07 18.04 -28.39
N LEU A 14 -5.82 17.80 -28.80
CA LEU A 14 -5.00 18.86 -29.43
C LEU A 14 -5.41 19.16 -30.89
N SER A 15 -6.10 18.24 -31.56
CA SER A 15 -6.51 18.45 -32.95
C SER A 15 -7.86 19.18 -33.12
N GLY A 16 -8.68 19.27 -32.07
CA GLY A 16 -10.06 19.80 -32.16
C GLY A 16 -10.26 21.26 -31.77
N CYS A 17 -9.37 21.82 -30.95
CA CYS A 17 -9.60 23.16 -30.37
C CYS A 17 -8.75 24.31 -30.92
N PHE A 18 -7.87 24.07 -31.90
CA PHE A 18 -6.84 25.05 -32.22
C PHE A 18 -7.01 25.82 -33.54
N LYS A 19 -8.06 25.55 -34.34
CA LYS A 19 -8.16 26.24 -35.64
C LYS A 19 -8.36 27.75 -35.54
N ASP A 20 -9.07 28.23 -34.55
CA ASP A 20 -9.38 29.66 -34.41
C ASP A 20 -8.37 30.42 -33.53
N GLU A 21 -7.76 29.76 -32.53
CA GLU A 21 -6.78 30.39 -31.66
C GLU A 21 -5.38 30.43 -32.26
N ARG A 22 -5.02 29.52 -33.18
CA ARG A 22 -3.74 29.54 -33.89
C ARG A 22 -3.39 30.86 -34.56
N ASN A 23 -4.40 31.58 -35.03
CA ASN A 23 -4.22 32.85 -35.68
C ASN A 23 -4.02 34.02 -34.73
N ASN A 24 -4.38 33.87 -33.46
CA ASN A 24 -4.28 34.95 -32.46
C ASN A 24 -2.96 34.93 -31.70
N PHE A 25 -2.34 33.76 -31.55
CA PHE A 25 -1.01 33.66 -30.97
C PHE A 25 0.05 33.64 -32.07
N MET A 26 0.86 34.70 -32.13
CA MET A 26 1.94 34.87 -33.09
C MET A 26 3.11 33.91 -32.92
N VAL A 27 2.86 32.62 -32.61
CA VAL A 27 3.89 31.60 -32.41
C VAL A 27 4.26 30.99 -33.78
N PRO A 28 5.52 31.08 -34.21
CA PRO A 28 6.00 30.44 -35.45
C PRO A 28 5.80 28.92 -35.40
N ASP A 29 5.69 28.32 -36.58
CA ASP A 29 5.70 26.86 -36.64
C ASP A 29 7.07 26.32 -36.19
N SER A 30 7.04 25.27 -35.41
CA SER A 30 8.21 24.59 -34.90
C SER A 30 8.06 23.07 -34.93
N LEU A 31 9.16 22.38 -35.03
CA LEU A 31 9.25 20.92 -35.05
C LEU A 31 9.71 20.38 -33.69
N GLY A 32 9.36 19.14 -33.41
CA GLY A 32 9.86 18.46 -32.23
C GLY A 32 9.52 16.99 -32.22
N VAL A 33 10.10 16.25 -31.27
CA VAL A 33 9.73 14.86 -30.99
C VAL A 33 8.65 14.81 -29.90
N ALA A 34 7.72 13.86 -30.05
CA ALA A 34 6.59 13.70 -29.13
C ALA A 34 7.02 12.92 -27.88
N SER A 35 7.62 13.64 -26.92
CA SER A 35 7.94 13.10 -25.59
C SER A 35 7.96 14.22 -24.58
N ASN A 36 7.51 13.95 -23.36
CA ASN A 36 7.57 14.92 -22.25
C ASN A 36 8.97 14.94 -21.60
N ASP A 37 9.64 13.77 -21.51
CA ASP A 37 10.88 13.59 -20.75
C ASP A 37 12.08 13.24 -21.64
N GLY A 38 11.94 13.34 -22.97
CA GLY A 38 12.99 12.99 -23.90
C GLY A 38 13.26 11.48 -24.02
N ILE A 39 12.36 10.62 -23.50
CA ILE A 39 12.48 9.17 -23.53
C ILE A 39 11.16 8.50 -23.95
N VAL A 40 11.28 7.41 -24.69
CA VAL A 40 10.18 6.51 -25.07
C VAL A 40 10.57 5.08 -24.68
N GLU A 41 9.67 4.40 -23.97
CA GLU A 41 9.89 2.99 -23.61
C GLU A 41 9.47 2.06 -24.77
N ALA A 42 10.34 1.15 -25.13
CA ALA A 42 10.08 0.12 -26.14
C ALA A 42 10.49 -1.26 -25.62
N THR A 43 9.77 -2.29 -26.07
CA THR A 43 10.06 -3.67 -25.70
C THR A 43 10.83 -4.36 -26.82
N VAL A 44 11.99 -4.94 -26.52
CA VAL A 44 12.86 -5.60 -27.51
C VAL A 44 12.08 -6.62 -28.35
N HIS A 45 11.20 -7.38 -27.72
CA HIS A 45 10.39 -8.40 -28.37
C HIS A 45 9.48 -7.84 -29.47
N THR A 46 9.03 -6.60 -29.42
CA THR A 46 8.12 -6.05 -30.44
C THR A 46 8.77 -5.91 -31.82
N GLY A 47 10.09 -5.88 -31.84
CA GLY A 47 10.86 -5.70 -33.07
C GLY A 47 10.68 -4.31 -33.70
N SER A 48 9.87 -3.45 -33.12
CA SER A 48 9.65 -2.10 -33.63
C SER A 48 9.15 -1.13 -32.53
N CYS A 49 9.33 0.16 -32.81
CA CYS A 49 8.81 1.24 -32.00
C CYS A 49 8.42 2.42 -32.90
N ILE A 50 7.39 3.15 -32.48
CA ILE A 50 6.95 4.38 -33.17
C ILE A 50 7.33 5.59 -32.33
N VAL A 51 8.06 6.51 -32.96
CA VAL A 51 8.38 7.82 -32.40
C VAL A 51 7.60 8.89 -33.18
N GLY A 52 6.82 9.70 -32.48
CA GLY A 52 6.08 10.78 -33.08
C GLY A 52 7.00 11.97 -33.39
N ILE A 53 6.95 12.49 -34.61
CA ILE A 53 7.51 13.79 -34.97
C ILE A 53 6.33 14.76 -35.09
N ILE A 54 6.37 15.85 -34.37
CA ILE A 54 5.27 16.82 -34.28
C ILE A 54 5.70 18.16 -34.90
N LYS A 55 4.73 18.83 -35.51
CA LYS A 55 4.80 20.21 -35.92
C LYS A 55 3.74 21.01 -35.16
N SER A 56 4.14 22.05 -34.48
CA SER A 56 3.28 22.90 -33.67
C SER A 56 3.45 24.35 -34.08
N GLY A 57 2.46 25.18 -33.80
CA GLY A 57 2.46 26.60 -34.17
C GLY A 57 1.24 26.95 -34.98
N ARG A 58 1.37 27.90 -35.92
CA ARG A 58 0.24 28.43 -36.73
C ARG A 58 -0.29 27.44 -37.75
N GLY A 59 0.51 26.42 -38.15
CA GLY A 59 0.16 25.47 -39.19
C GLY A 59 0.12 26.12 -40.59
N LEU A 60 0.97 27.13 -40.84
CA LEU A 60 1.03 27.85 -42.10
C LEU A 60 2.24 27.48 -42.95
N SER A 61 3.23 26.82 -42.38
CA SER A 61 4.49 26.51 -43.04
C SER A 61 4.60 25.01 -43.36
N GLU A 62 5.04 24.72 -44.57
CA GLU A 62 5.55 23.39 -44.88
C GLU A 62 6.89 23.19 -44.18
N ALA A 63 7.20 21.95 -43.82
CA ALA A 63 8.46 21.63 -43.18
C ALA A 63 9.04 20.32 -43.67
N ARG A 64 10.37 20.25 -43.71
CA ARG A 64 11.12 19.00 -43.97
C ARG A 64 12.00 18.70 -42.76
N VAL A 65 12.00 17.45 -42.37
CA VAL A 65 12.75 16.95 -41.22
C VAL A 65 13.59 15.79 -41.68
N ARG A 66 14.88 15.82 -41.32
CA ARG A 66 15.77 14.69 -41.39
C ARG A 66 15.90 14.05 -40.01
N VAL A 67 15.86 12.72 -39.98
CA VAL A 67 16.11 11.91 -38.81
C VAL A 67 17.51 11.31 -38.91
N ASN A 68 18.27 11.48 -37.82
CA ASN A 68 19.60 10.92 -37.68
C ASN A 68 19.64 9.92 -36.53
N LEU A 69 20.10 8.68 -36.80
CA LEU A 69 20.29 7.61 -35.83
C LEU A 69 21.78 7.26 -35.66
N ASP A 70 22.66 8.06 -36.25
CA ASP A 70 24.08 7.80 -36.17
C ASP A 70 24.58 7.94 -34.73
N THR A 71 25.21 6.90 -34.23
CA THR A 71 25.65 6.82 -32.84
C THR A 71 26.76 7.82 -32.51
N GLU A 72 27.62 8.13 -33.46
CA GLU A 72 28.70 9.13 -33.25
C GLU A 72 28.12 10.54 -33.17
N THR A 73 27.21 10.88 -34.06
CA THR A 73 26.54 12.19 -34.07
C THR A 73 25.68 12.39 -32.82
N CYS A 74 25.01 11.33 -32.33
CA CYS A 74 24.14 11.37 -31.15
C CYS A 74 24.91 11.26 -29.81
N ALA A 75 26.17 10.81 -29.81
CA ALA A 75 26.94 10.57 -28.58
C ALA A 75 27.06 11.78 -27.64
N PRO A 76 27.33 13.01 -28.09
CA PRO A 76 27.42 14.17 -27.21
C PRO A 76 26.07 14.49 -26.52
N LEU A 77 24.96 14.27 -27.25
CA LEU A 77 23.60 14.51 -26.72
C LEU A 77 23.22 13.45 -25.70
N LEU A 78 23.58 12.20 -25.93
CA LEU A 78 23.39 11.10 -24.99
C LEU A 78 24.21 11.33 -23.71
N GLU A 79 25.45 11.76 -23.83
CA GLU A 79 26.30 12.11 -22.67
C GLU A 79 25.68 13.26 -21.86
N ALA A 80 25.21 14.32 -22.53
CA ALA A 80 24.54 15.45 -21.88
C ALA A 80 23.24 14.99 -21.16
N TYR A 81 22.45 14.12 -21.81
CA TYR A 81 21.24 13.54 -21.20
C TYR A 81 21.60 12.72 -19.96
N ASN A 82 22.56 11.80 -20.06
CA ASN A 82 23.00 10.99 -18.93
C ASN A 82 23.46 11.83 -17.74
N LYS A 83 24.21 12.89 -18.01
CA LYS A 83 24.68 13.81 -16.96
C LYS A 83 23.54 14.55 -16.28
N SER A 84 22.58 15.08 -17.05
CA SER A 84 21.46 15.87 -16.51
C SER A 84 20.47 15.01 -15.73
N HIS A 85 20.22 13.77 -16.15
CA HIS A 85 19.25 12.84 -15.56
C HIS A 85 19.88 11.82 -14.62
N LYS A 86 21.23 11.87 -14.43
CA LYS A 86 21.98 10.91 -13.59
C LYS A 86 21.76 9.45 -14.03
N THR A 87 21.69 9.22 -15.33
CA THR A 87 21.54 7.91 -15.95
C THR A 87 22.87 7.43 -16.54
N ALA A 88 22.94 6.16 -16.96
CA ALA A 88 24.10 5.55 -17.60
C ALA A 88 23.65 4.78 -18.85
N TYR A 89 22.85 5.42 -19.70
CA TYR A 89 22.41 4.82 -20.94
C TYR A 89 23.56 4.65 -21.93
N GLU A 90 23.55 3.52 -22.64
CA GLU A 90 24.47 3.17 -23.72
C GLU A 90 23.71 3.08 -25.04
N SER A 91 24.25 3.62 -26.10
CA SER A 91 23.65 3.49 -27.42
C SER A 91 23.79 2.06 -27.95
N VAL A 92 22.73 1.55 -28.59
CA VAL A 92 22.83 0.32 -29.37
C VAL A 92 23.65 0.59 -30.64
N MET A 93 24.24 -0.48 -31.22
CA MET A 93 24.91 -0.34 -32.50
C MET A 93 23.91 0.06 -33.61
N GLY A 94 24.23 1.09 -34.36
CA GLY A 94 23.35 1.60 -35.43
C GLY A 94 22.94 0.54 -36.45
N SER A 95 23.81 -0.44 -36.72
CA SER A 95 23.52 -1.56 -37.63
C SER A 95 22.45 -2.54 -37.15
N LEU A 96 22.02 -2.45 -35.89
CA LEU A 96 20.94 -3.26 -35.33
C LEU A 96 19.56 -2.63 -35.48
N VAL A 97 19.49 -1.37 -35.92
CA VAL A 97 18.25 -0.60 -36.02
C VAL A 97 18.08 -0.04 -37.40
N GLU A 98 16.90 -0.21 -37.96
CA GLU A 98 16.49 0.33 -39.23
C GLU A 98 15.35 1.33 -39.04
N ALA A 99 15.48 2.53 -39.59
CA ALA A 99 14.36 3.46 -39.74
C ALA A 99 13.64 3.18 -41.05
N THR A 100 12.33 3.06 -41.02
CA THR A 100 11.53 2.83 -42.26
C THR A 100 11.67 3.97 -43.25
N ARG A 101 11.98 5.19 -42.74
CA ARG A 101 12.36 6.39 -43.50
C ARG A 101 13.09 7.35 -42.60
N THR A 102 13.97 8.17 -43.17
CA THR A 102 14.76 9.18 -42.43
C THR A 102 14.39 10.60 -42.84
N GLU A 103 13.56 10.81 -43.85
CA GLU A 103 13.10 12.11 -44.31
C GLU A 103 11.59 12.20 -44.21
N PHE A 104 11.09 13.31 -43.70
CA PHE A 104 9.66 13.60 -43.52
C PHE A 104 9.31 14.96 -44.09
N SER A 105 8.22 15.03 -44.83
CA SER A 105 7.66 16.28 -45.36
C SER A 105 6.31 16.53 -44.71
N PHE A 106 6.16 17.68 -44.08
CA PHE A 106 4.93 18.15 -43.47
C PHE A 106 4.29 19.16 -44.41
N ALA A 107 3.06 18.95 -44.79
CA ALA A 107 2.24 20.02 -45.37
C ALA A 107 1.93 21.09 -44.29
N ALA A 108 1.41 22.25 -44.71
CA ALA A 108 1.12 23.35 -43.80
C ALA A 108 0.21 22.91 -42.62
N GLU A 109 -0.82 22.11 -42.91
CA GLU A 109 -1.81 21.62 -41.92
C GLU A 109 -1.39 20.37 -41.17
N ASP A 110 -0.31 19.68 -41.56
CA ASP A 110 0.16 18.47 -40.87
C ASP A 110 0.63 18.79 -39.45
N ALA A 111 0.10 18.10 -38.47
CA ALA A 111 0.48 18.28 -37.07
C ALA A 111 1.45 17.20 -36.56
N SER A 112 1.45 16.00 -37.15
CA SER A 112 2.32 14.91 -36.71
C SER A 112 2.57 13.89 -37.82
N GLN A 113 3.72 13.24 -37.73
CA GLN A 113 4.05 12.07 -38.53
C GLN A 113 4.78 11.04 -37.66
N ASN A 114 4.78 9.77 -38.08
CA ASN A 114 5.35 8.68 -37.32
C ASN A 114 6.65 8.19 -37.97
N LEU A 115 7.72 8.20 -37.17
CA LEU A 115 8.94 7.47 -37.43
C LEU A 115 8.78 6.05 -36.89
N GLU A 116 8.87 5.04 -37.70
CA GLU A 116 8.92 3.65 -37.26
C GLU A 116 10.38 3.18 -37.28
N LEU A 117 10.86 2.75 -36.12
CA LEU A 117 12.15 2.07 -35.93
C LEU A 117 11.91 0.56 -35.88
N ARG A 118 12.75 -0.24 -36.52
CA ARG A 118 12.67 -1.70 -36.57
C ARG A 118 14.00 -2.33 -36.19
N TRP A 119 13.94 -3.51 -35.60
CA TRP A 119 15.09 -4.33 -35.25
C TRP A 119 14.74 -5.82 -35.23
N ASP A 120 15.73 -6.67 -35.39
CA ASP A 120 15.60 -8.07 -35.09
C ASP A 120 15.64 -8.30 -33.58
N ALA A 121 14.56 -8.85 -33.01
CA ALA A 121 14.41 -9.01 -31.57
C ALA A 121 15.43 -9.97 -30.96
N GLU A 122 15.85 -11.02 -31.70
CA GLU A 122 16.83 -11.99 -31.22
C GLU A 122 18.25 -11.40 -31.22
N LEU A 123 18.63 -10.75 -32.30
CA LEU A 123 19.93 -10.08 -32.40
C LEU A 123 20.07 -8.97 -31.37
N MET A 124 19.02 -8.16 -31.20
CA MET A 124 18.98 -7.10 -30.23
C MET A 124 19.10 -7.66 -28.78
N ALA A 125 18.34 -8.71 -28.46
CA ALA A 125 18.41 -9.35 -27.15
C ALA A 125 19.77 -9.97 -26.86
N ARG A 126 20.41 -10.55 -27.87
CA ARG A 126 21.76 -11.13 -27.78
C ARG A 126 22.81 -10.03 -27.58
N PHE A 127 22.70 -8.91 -28.30
CA PHE A 127 23.57 -7.76 -28.13
C PHE A 127 23.48 -7.16 -26.73
N MET A 128 22.28 -6.95 -26.24
CA MET A 128 22.06 -6.37 -24.91
C MET A 128 22.57 -7.26 -23.78
N GLY A 129 22.62 -8.57 -23.94
CA GLY A 129 23.00 -9.50 -22.87
C GLY A 129 22.14 -9.31 -21.62
N ALA A 130 22.77 -9.16 -20.45
CA ALA A 130 22.09 -8.93 -19.17
C ALA A 130 21.86 -7.42 -18.87
N LYS A 131 22.43 -6.52 -19.66
CA LYS A 131 22.31 -5.07 -19.44
C LYS A 131 20.89 -4.57 -19.72
N LYS A 132 20.48 -3.56 -18.98
CA LYS A 132 19.12 -2.96 -19.04
C LYS A 132 19.12 -1.48 -19.47
N ASN A 133 20.26 -0.94 -19.82
CA ASN A 133 20.45 0.51 -20.02
C ASN A 133 20.71 0.89 -21.48
N TYR A 134 20.28 0.06 -22.44
CA TYR A 134 20.45 0.36 -23.86
C TYR A 134 19.31 1.23 -24.40
N VAL A 135 19.72 2.21 -25.22
CA VAL A 135 18.83 3.15 -25.90
C VAL A 135 19.14 3.25 -27.41
N ILE A 136 18.12 3.56 -28.20
CA ILE A 136 18.29 4.02 -29.58
C ILE A 136 18.17 5.56 -29.53
N PRO A 137 19.25 6.30 -29.76
CA PRO A 137 19.19 7.74 -29.85
C PRO A 137 18.57 8.17 -31.17
N VAL A 138 17.68 9.15 -31.15
CA VAL A 138 17.02 9.70 -32.33
C VAL A 138 17.18 11.22 -32.29
N LEU A 139 17.87 11.77 -33.26
CA LEU A 139 18.04 13.21 -33.47
C LEU A 139 17.20 13.64 -34.68
N ILE A 140 16.47 14.73 -34.56
CA ILE A 140 15.77 15.36 -35.68
C ILE A 140 16.40 16.71 -35.99
N GLU A 141 16.49 17.02 -37.29
CA GLU A 141 17.00 18.26 -37.82
C GLU A 141 16.01 18.85 -38.82
N SER A 142 15.77 20.16 -38.75
CA SER A 142 14.97 20.83 -39.75
C SER A 142 15.81 21.14 -41.01
N GLU A 143 15.28 20.77 -42.18
CA GLU A 143 15.82 21.16 -43.46
C GLU A 143 15.12 22.40 -44.05
N THR A 144 14.18 22.98 -43.30
CA THR A 144 13.44 24.18 -43.69
C THR A 144 13.90 25.38 -42.88
N ALA A 145 14.41 26.39 -43.55
CA ALA A 145 15.07 27.54 -42.87
C ALA A 145 14.15 28.29 -41.90
N ASP A 146 12.85 28.39 -42.23
CA ASP A 146 11.87 29.18 -41.46
C ASP A 146 11.11 28.37 -40.40
N VAL A 147 11.36 27.06 -40.27
CA VAL A 147 10.71 26.18 -39.29
C VAL A 147 11.78 25.47 -38.48
N ALA A 148 12.13 26.05 -37.35
CA ALA A 148 13.17 25.50 -36.47
C ALA A 148 12.65 24.31 -35.64
N VAL A 149 13.56 23.46 -35.18
CA VAL A 149 13.25 22.49 -34.12
C VAL A 149 13.20 23.24 -32.78
N ALA A 150 12.16 23.04 -32.01
CA ALA A 150 12.00 23.64 -30.69
C ALA A 150 13.13 23.22 -29.74
N GLU A 151 13.62 24.16 -28.95
CA GLU A 151 14.71 23.92 -28.01
C GLU A 151 14.40 22.74 -27.08
N GLY A 152 15.36 21.83 -26.93
CA GLY A 152 15.21 20.62 -26.11
C GLY A 152 14.29 19.54 -26.70
N ARG A 153 13.73 19.73 -27.91
CA ARG A 153 12.83 18.76 -28.57
C ARG A 153 13.41 18.16 -29.86
N ASN A 154 14.68 18.32 -30.08
CA ASN A 154 15.37 17.74 -31.24
C ASN A 154 15.92 16.34 -30.99
N PHE A 155 15.92 15.87 -29.74
CA PHE A 155 16.54 14.62 -29.34
C PHE A 155 15.61 13.79 -28.46
N ILE A 156 15.54 12.46 -28.71
CA ILE A 156 14.79 11.52 -27.93
C ILE A 156 15.53 10.19 -27.85
N LEU A 157 15.39 9.51 -26.72
CA LEU A 157 15.92 8.19 -26.47
C LEU A 157 14.79 7.15 -26.52
N VAL A 158 14.94 6.11 -27.30
CA VAL A 158 14.08 4.92 -27.22
C VAL A 158 14.76 3.91 -26.33
N HIS A 159 14.29 3.78 -25.09
CA HIS A 159 14.84 2.88 -24.09
C HIS A 159 14.30 1.47 -24.33
N LEU A 160 15.21 0.51 -24.49
CA LEU A 160 14.91 -0.86 -24.85
C LEU A 160 14.78 -1.73 -23.59
N ASN A 161 13.59 -2.21 -23.36
CA ASN A 161 13.28 -3.10 -22.25
C ASN A 161 13.05 -4.54 -22.72
N ARG A 162 13.55 -5.50 -21.96
CA ARG A 162 13.14 -6.89 -22.12
C ARG A 162 11.88 -7.16 -21.32
N SER A 163 10.99 -7.98 -21.87
CA SER A 163 9.90 -8.56 -21.09
C SER A 163 10.48 -9.62 -20.15
N ALA A 164 10.17 -9.50 -18.87
CA ALA A 164 10.55 -10.46 -17.84
C ALA A 164 9.29 -11.02 -17.17
N VAL A 165 9.22 -12.33 -17.07
CA VAL A 165 8.14 -13.04 -16.39
C VAL A 165 8.64 -13.62 -15.08
N GLU A 166 7.83 -13.52 -14.05
CA GLU A 166 8.20 -13.95 -12.71
C GLU A 166 6.97 -14.28 -11.84
N LEU A 167 7.19 -15.10 -10.84
CA LEU A 167 6.25 -15.26 -9.74
C LEU A 167 6.34 -14.02 -8.84
N LYS A 168 5.21 -13.37 -8.62
CA LYS A 168 5.07 -12.36 -7.57
C LYS A 168 4.57 -13.04 -6.31
N GLN A 169 5.23 -12.79 -5.21
CA GLN A 169 4.88 -13.31 -3.91
C GLN A 169 4.60 -12.14 -2.96
N GLU A 170 3.80 -12.36 -1.95
CA GLU A 170 3.51 -11.34 -0.93
C GLU A 170 4.77 -10.78 -0.27
N LYS A 171 5.77 -11.64 -0.05
CA LYS A 171 7.10 -11.26 0.40
C LYS A 171 8.08 -11.29 -0.75
N GLN A 172 9.11 -10.46 -0.67
CA GLN A 172 10.27 -10.57 -1.56
C GLN A 172 11.06 -11.89 -1.33
N VAL A 173 10.67 -12.67 -0.34
CA VAL A 173 11.22 -13.99 -0.02
C VAL A 173 10.62 -15.05 -0.94
N ARG A 174 11.43 -15.98 -1.39
CA ARG A 174 11.06 -17.06 -2.32
C ARG A 174 10.22 -18.19 -1.70
N SER A 175 9.54 -17.94 -0.57
CA SER A 175 8.80 -18.98 0.14
C SER A 175 7.50 -18.46 0.74
N ILE A 176 6.51 -19.33 0.77
CA ILE A 176 5.25 -19.14 1.50
C ILE A 176 5.28 -20.09 2.69
N GLU A 177 5.32 -19.54 3.89
CA GLU A 177 5.31 -20.32 5.11
C GLU A 177 3.90 -20.57 5.58
N ARG A 178 3.64 -21.80 6.02
CA ARG A 178 2.42 -22.20 6.69
C ARG A 178 2.80 -22.90 7.98
N LYS A 179 2.34 -22.34 9.09
CA LYS A 179 2.46 -22.95 10.41
C LYS A 179 1.10 -23.46 10.82
N TRP A 180 1.05 -24.56 11.50
CA TRP A 180 -0.18 -25.15 11.98
C TRP A 180 -0.19 -25.23 13.47
N VAL A 181 -1.24 -24.68 14.10
CA VAL A 181 -1.52 -24.73 15.53
C VAL A 181 -2.56 -25.82 15.79
N GLU A 182 -2.37 -26.59 16.83
CA GLU A 182 -3.34 -27.60 17.27
C GLU A 182 -4.60 -26.87 17.77
N GLY A 183 -5.77 -27.26 17.26
CA GLY A 183 -7.04 -26.64 17.63
C GLY A 183 -7.63 -25.67 16.62
N GLU A 184 -6.88 -25.26 15.60
CA GLU A 184 -7.45 -24.49 14.48
C GLU A 184 -8.31 -25.38 13.57
N ASP A 185 -9.57 -25.60 13.96
CA ASP A 185 -10.51 -26.45 13.22
C ASP A 185 -11.02 -25.83 11.90
N ALA A 186 -10.76 -24.55 11.64
CA ALA A 186 -11.53 -23.82 10.65
C ALA A 186 -11.11 -24.11 9.20
N LEU A 187 -9.84 -24.44 8.90
CA LEU A 187 -9.38 -24.57 7.52
C LEU A 187 -8.41 -25.75 7.34
N LEU A 188 -8.92 -26.98 7.34
CA LEU A 188 -8.13 -28.16 6.96
C LEU A 188 -7.64 -28.08 5.51
N THR A 189 -8.33 -27.35 4.65
CA THR A 189 -7.91 -27.11 3.27
C THR A 189 -7.84 -25.60 3.01
N GLU A 190 -6.74 -25.18 2.39
CA GLU A 190 -6.48 -23.79 2.04
C GLU A 190 -6.15 -23.70 0.56
N ASP A 191 -6.70 -22.69 -0.12
CA ASP A 191 -6.33 -22.35 -1.49
C ASP A 191 -5.26 -21.25 -1.45
N ILE A 192 -4.03 -21.60 -1.84
CA ILE A 192 -2.92 -20.68 -1.99
C ILE A 192 -2.98 -20.12 -3.41
N VAL A 193 -3.05 -18.80 -3.52
CA VAL A 193 -3.06 -18.08 -4.80
C VAL A 193 -1.68 -17.51 -5.04
N LEU A 194 -1.09 -17.83 -6.19
CA LEU A 194 0.21 -17.30 -6.62
C LEU A 194 0.00 -16.41 -7.84
N ASP A 195 0.54 -15.21 -7.78
CA ASP A 195 0.54 -14.28 -8.90
C ASP A 195 1.73 -14.53 -9.82
N PHE A 196 1.45 -14.64 -11.10
CA PHE A 196 2.43 -14.72 -12.16
C PHE A 196 2.32 -13.48 -13.05
N ALA A 197 3.40 -12.77 -13.25
CA ALA A 197 3.35 -11.48 -13.90
C ALA A 197 4.45 -11.28 -14.95
N ILE A 198 4.18 -10.38 -15.89
CA ILE A 198 5.12 -9.86 -16.86
C ILE A 198 5.25 -8.35 -16.67
N ASN A 199 6.47 -7.84 -16.63
CA ASN A 199 6.71 -6.40 -16.44
C ASN A 199 6.27 -5.57 -17.66
N ASN A 200 6.49 -6.09 -18.88
CA ASN A 200 6.08 -5.46 -20.13
C ASN A 200 5.27 -6.47 -20.94
N PRO A 201 3.95 -6.28 -21.09
CA PRO A 201 3.10 -7.24 -21.78
C PRO A 201 3.45 -7.34 -23.28
N LEU A 202 3.45 -8.55 -23.78
CA LEU A 202 3.63 -8.82 -25.20
C LEU A 202 2.34 -8.47 -25.95
N LYS A 203 2.44 -7.63 -26.98
CA LYS A 203 1.27 -7.15 -27.73
C LYS A 203 0.52 -8.29 -28.43
N GLY A 204 -0.64 -8.66 -27.89
CA GLY A 204 -1.51 -9.66 -28.49
C GLY A 204 -1.02 -11.11 -28.35
N VAL A 205 0.00 -11.38 -27.55
CA VAL A 205 0.55 -12.71 -27.33
C VAL A 205 0.10 -13.27 -25.99
N GLU A 206 -0.47 -14.46 -26.01
CA GLU A 206 -0.77 -15.28 -24.83
C GLU A 206 0.43 -16.18 -24.52
N LEU A 207 0.81 -16.27 -23.24
CA LEU A 207 1.88 -17.16 -22.79
C LEU A 207 1.30 -18.25 -21.89
N THR A 208 1.73 -19.49 -22.09
CA THR A 208 1.35 -20.64 -21.28
C THR A 208 2.59 -21.35 -20.76
N PHE A 209 2.65 -21.62 -19.46
CA PHE A 209 3.76 -22.31 -18.81
C PHE A 209 3.25 -23.51 -18.01
N PRO A 210 3.88 -24.69 -18.11
CA PRO A 210 3.62 -25.80 -17.21
C PRO A 210 4.02 -25.47 -15.77
N VAL A 211 3.25 -25.98 -14.80
CA VAL A 211 3.55 -25.89 -13.36
C VAL A 211 3.80 -27.29 -12.82
N ILE A 212 4.86 -27.46 -12.07
CA ILE A 212 5.25 -28.75 -11.45
C ILE A 212 5.68 -28.57 -10.01
N ILE A 213 5.61 -29.65 -9.23
CA ILE A 213 6.30 -29.78 -7.95
C ILE A 213 7.68 -30.39 -8.24
N ASP A 214 8.74 -29.65 -7.91
CA ASP A 214 10.13 -30.05 -8.25
C ASP A 214 10.96 -30.31 -7.00
N ASN A 215 10.88 -31.54 -6.48
CA ASN A 215 11.60 -31.93 -5.29
C ASN A 215 13.14 -31.92 -5.45
N SER A 216 13.67 -31.83 -6.68
CA SER A 216 15.11 -31.70 -6.89
C SER A 216 15.72 -30.40 -6.34
N LEU A 217 14.87 -29.41 -6.05
CA LEU A 217 15.27 -28.12 -5.47
C LEU A 217 15.42 -28.13 -3.94
N ILE A 218 14.98 -29.20 -3.27
CA ILE A 218 14.99 -29.29 -1.79
C ILE A 218 16.39 -29.23 -1.19
N PRO A 219 17.41 -29.94 -1.73
CA PRO A 219 18.76 -29.85 -1.18
C PRO A 219 19.32 -28.42 -1.14
N ALA A 220 19.14 -27.67 -2.24
CA ALA A 220 19.56 -26.27 -2.30
C ALA A 220 18.76 -25.35 -1.35
N PHE A 221 17.47 -25.64 -1.16
CA PHE A 221 16.64 -24.91 -0.19
C PHE A 221 17.11 -25.14 1.26
N ASN A 222 17.60 -26.32 1.58
CA ASN A 222 18.06 -26.69 2.92
C ASN A 222 19.49 -26.23 3.24
N GLU A 223 20.23 -25.71 2.27
CA GLU A 223 21.60 -25.26 2.49
C GLU A 223 21.68 -24.20 3.59
N GLY A 224 22.49 -24.44 4.61
CA GLY A 224 22.66 -23.53 5.75
C GLY A 224 21.54 -23.57 6.80
N LYS A 225 20.54 -24.44 6.68
CA LYS A 225 19.47 -24.57 7.67
C LYS A 225 19.82 -25.59 8.77
N GLU A 226 19.60 -25.21 10.02
CA GLU A 226 19.80 -26.11 11.18
C GLU A 226 18.81 -27.28 11.16
N THR A 227 17.58 -27.03 10.83
CA THR A 227 16.52 -28.04 10.67
C THR A 227 16.16 -28.19 9.20
N PRO A 228 16.57 -29.28 8.53
CA PRO A 228 16.26 -29.48 7.13
C PRO A 228 14.80 -29.85 6.92
N PHE A 229 14.21 -29.27 5.90
CA PHE A 229 12.85 -29.57 5.43
C PHE A 229 12.84 -30.84 4.59
N GLN A 230 11.79 -31.63 4.70
CA GLN A 230 11.60 -32.85 3.94
C GLN A 230 10.70 -32.63 2.73
N ALA A 231 10.80 -33.54 1.74
CA ALA A 231 9.83 -33.60 0.67
C ALA A 231 8.43 -33.94 1.20
N ASP A 232 7.39 -33.39 0.60
CA ASP A 232 6.01 -33.72 0.93
C ASP A 232 5.68 -35.18 0.56
N THR A 233 5.81 -36.09 1.50
CA THR A 233 5.45 -37.51 1.35
C THR A 233 3.98 -37.77 1.66
N LYS A 234 3.26 -36.80 2.22
CA LYS A 234 1.84 -36.88 2.58
C LYS A 234 0.92 -36.41 1.46
N GLY A 235 1.49 -35.71 0.44
CA GLY A 235 0.73 -35.10 -0.63
C GLY A 235 -0.14 -33.94 -0.11
N LEU A 236 0.43 -33.12 0.79
CA LEU A 236 -0.23 -31.95 1.38
C LEU A 236 -0.66 -30.96 0.31
N ILE A 237 0.15 -30.86 -0.77
CA ILE A 237 -0.09 -29.92 -1.87
C ILE A 237 -0.63 -30.66 -3.09
N SER A 238 -1.66 -30.07 -3.70
CA SER A 238 -2.11 -30.41 -5.04
C SER A 238 -2.19 -29.16 -5.92
N LEU A 239 -1.68 -29.28 -7.15
CA LEU A 239 -1.84 -28.23 -8.13
C LEU A 239 -3.27 -28.27 -8.67
N LYS A 240 -4.05 -27.21 -8.52
CA LYS A 240 -5.35 -27.07 -9.18
C LYS A 240 -5.17 -26.81 -10.67
N ASP A 241 -4.15 -26.01 -10.99
CA ASP A 241 -3.77 -25.64 -12.34
C ASP A 241 -2.42 -26.29 -12.69
N SER A 242 -2.40 -27.17 -13.68
CA SER A 242 -1.15 -27.76 -14.19
C SER A 242 -0.40 -26.84 -15.16
N VAL A 243 -1.03 -25.72 -15.52
CA VAL A 243 -0.44 -24.69 -16.39
C VAL A 243 -0.87 -23.32 -15.86
N VAL A 244 0.01 -22.34 -16.00
CA VAL A 244 -0.32 -20.94 -15.82
C VAL A 244 -0.49 -20.30 -17.19
N VAL A 245 -1.58 -19.59 -17.41
CA VAL A 245 -1.88 -18.88 -18.65
C VAL A 245 -1.88 -17.37 -18.38
N LEU A 246 -0.96 -16.65 -19.03
CA LEU A 246 -0.94 -15.20 -19.06
C LEU A 246 -1.64 -14.73 -20.34
N PRO A 247 -2.89 -14.23 -20.26
CA PRO A 247 -3.65 -13.83 -21.43
C PRO A 247 -2.98 -12.70 -22.20
N ALA A 248 -3.23 -12.65 -23.50
CA ALA A 248 -2.80 -11.55 -24.37
C ALA A 248 -3.28 -10.20 -23.80
N LYS A 249 -2.39 -9.24 -23.57
CA LYS A 249 -2.62 -7.93 -22.95
C LYS A 249 -2.69 -7.92 -21.40
N ALA A 250 -2.73 -9.05 -20.73
CA ALA A 250 -2.64 -9.09 -19.26
C ALA A 250 -1.18 -8.85 -18.83
N ILE A 251 -1.02 -8.15 -17.72
CA ILE A 251 0.28 -7.96 -17.05
C ILE A 251 0.50 -8.98 -15.94
N SER A 252 -0.57 -9.65 -15.50
CA SER A 252 -0.52 -10.70 -14.50
C SER A 252 -1.68 -11.66 -14.64
N THR A 253 -1.52 -12.83 -14.05
CA THR A 253 -2.54 -13.85 -13.88
C THR A 253 -2.28 -14.60 -12.59
N ALA A 254 -3.33 -15.12 -11.97
CA ALA A 254 -3.21 -15.95 -10.79
C ALA A 254 -3.31 -17.43 -11.16
N PHE A 255 -2.66 -18.31 -10.39
CA PHE A 255 -2.89 -19.74 -10.41
C PHE A 255 -3.02 -20.29 -8.99
N HIS A 256 -3.71 -21.40 -8.84
CA HIS A 256 -4.19 -21.89 -7.56
C HIS A 256 -3.53 -23.21 -7.19
N ILE A 257 -3.13 -23.28 -5.93
CA ILE A 257 -2.57 -24.47 -5.29
C ILE A 257 -3.45 -24.78 -4.09
N ARG A 258 -3.78 -26.04 -3.89
CA ARG A 258 -4.54 -26.47 -2.72
C ARG A 258 -3.61 -27.13 -1.71
N LEU A 259 -3.57 -26.59 -0.50
CA LEU A 259 -2.95 -27.19 0.67
C LEU A 259 -4.02 -27.94 1.49
N ASP A 260 -3.79 -29.20 1.78
CA ASP A 260 -4.64 -30.06 2.60
C ASP A 260 -3.91 -30.44 3.90
N LYS A 261 -4.11 -29.61 4.92
CA LYS A 261 -3.56 -29.84 6.26
C LYS A 261 -4.19 -31.05 6.96
N GLY A 262 -5.39 -31.45 6.55
CA GLY A 262 -6.08 -32.63 7.10
C GLY A 262 -5.25 -33.94 6.96
N LYS A 263 -4.34 -33.99 6.00
CA LYS A 263 -3.42 -35.13 5.81
C LYS A 263 -2.36 -35.26 6.91
N LEU A 264 -2.19 -34.28 7.76
CA LEU A 264 -1.32 -34.32 8.94
C LEU A 264 -2.07 -34.83 10.18
N LEU A 265 -3.39 -34.96 10.12
CA LEU A 265 -4.18 -35.45 11.24
C LEU A 265 -4.18 -37.00 11.30
N LYS A 266 -4.15 -37.52 12.50
CA LYS A 266 -4.45 -38.90 12.83
C LYS A 266 -5.49 -38.90 13.95
N ASP A 267 -6.61 -39.55 13.72
CA ASP A 267 -7.74 -39.59 14.67
C ASP A 267 -8.23 -38.18 15.10
N GLY A 268 -8.20 -37.22 14.15
CA GLY A 268 -8.62 -35.84 14.38
C GLY A 268 -7.60 -34.98 15.13
N LYS A 269 -6.44 -35.53 15.49
CA LYS A 269 -5.37 -34.81 16.19
C LYS A 269 -4.15 -34.62 15.30
N LEU A 270 -3.52 -33.46 15.44
CA LEU A 270 -2.24 -33.19 14.78
C LEU A 270 -1.18 -34.18 15.28
N THR A 271 -0.50 -34.85 14.37
CA THR A 271 0.65 -35.70 14.70
C THR A 271 1.91 -34.88 14.60
N GLU A 272 2.88 -35.13 15.49
CA GLU A 272 4.22 -34.57 15.30
C GLU A 272 4.75 -34.92 13.90
N PHE A 273 5.29 -33.91 13.22
CA PHE A 273 5.84 -34.08 11.90
C PHE A 273 7.10 -33.19 11.73
N GLN A 274 7.99 -33.63 10.88
CA GLN A 274 9.12 -32.81 10.44
C GLN A 274 8.63 -31.79 9.42
N PRO A 275 9.22 -30.59 9.36
CA PRO A 275 8.80 -29.57 8.43
C PRO A 275 8.93 -30.04 6.98
N TYR A 276 7.90 -29.79 6.18
CA TYR A 276 7.87 -30.08 4.75
C TYR A 276 8.16 -28.85 3.93
N VAL A 277 8.85 -29.02 2.78
CA VAL A 277 8.98 -28.02 1.75
C VAL A 277 8.50 -28.57 0.41
N ILE A 278 7.69 -27.79 -0.26
CA ILE A 278 7.10 -28.12 -1.54
C ILE A 278 7.51 -27.05 -2.55
N PRO A 279 8.54 -27.31 -3.38
CA PRO A 279 8.96 -26.38 -4.41
C PRO A 279 7.98 -26.42 -5.59
N VAL A 280 7.21 -25.37 -5.82
CA VAL A 280 6.34 -25.20 -6.97
C VAL A 280 7.12 -24.39 -8.02
N ARG A 281 7.40 -25.03 -9.15
CA ARG A 281 8.17 -24.42 -10.24
C ARG A 281 7.33 -24.24 -11.49
N ILE A 282 7.41 -23.06 -12.09
CA ILE A 282 6.93 -22.80 -13.44
C ILE A 282 8.05 -23.14 -14.40
N GLN A 283 7.79 -24.06 -15.32
CA GLN A 283 8.80 -24.56 -16.25
C GLN A 283 8.95 -23.61 -17.45
N GLN A 284 10.15 -23.06 -17.60
CA GLN A 284 10.51 -22.20 -18.73
C GLN A 284 10.55 -23.00 -20.05
N GLU A 285 11.06 -24.23 -19.97
CA GLU A 285 11.27 -25.14 -21.10
C GLU A 285 9.95 -25.55 -21.78
N GLY A 286 8.84 -25.43 -21.05
CA GLY A 286 7.51 -25.75 -21.57
C GLY A 286 6.73 -24.55 -22.07
N LEU A 287 7.36 -23.39 -22.19
CA LEU A 287 6.70 -22.17 -22.69
C LEU A 287 6.05 -22.40 -24.05
N LYS A 288 4.78 -22.05 -24.15
CA LYS A 288 4.04 -21.90 -25.39
C LYS A 288 3.56 -20.48 -25.53
N ALA A 289 3.73 -19.89 -26.69
CA ALA A 289 3.27 -18.54 -26.99
C ALA A 289 2.33 -18.60 -28.21
N ARG A 290 1.21 -17.89 -28.11
CA ARG A 290 0.18 -17.82 -29.15
C ARG A 290 -0.20 -16.38 -29.46
N GLN A 291 -0.30 -16.06 -30.75
CA GLN A 291 -0.88 -14.83 -31.24
C GLN A 291 -2.13 -15.16 -32.08
N GLY A 292 -3.31 -14.95 -31.48
CA GLY A 292 -4.56 -15.49 -32.01
C GLY A 292 -4.52 -17.03 -32.04
N GLN A 293 -4.64 -17.63 -33.21
CA GLN A 293 -4.59 -19.08 -33.39
C GLN A 293 -3.19 -19.62 -33.78
N ALA A 294 -2.24 -18.72 -34.03
CA ALA A 294 -0.89 -19.11 -34.47
C ALA A 294 0.05 -19.29 -33.27
N ASN A 295 0.87 -20.33 -33.29
CA ASN A 295 2.02 -20.42 -32.39
C ASN A 295 3.09 -19.44 -32.86
N VAL A 296 3.71 -18.74 -31.89
CA VAL A 296 4.81 -17.80 -32.16
C VAL A 296 6.01 -18.16 -31.29
N ASP A 297 7.18 -17.94 -31.83
CA ASP A 297 8.45 -18.17 -31.12
C ASP A 297 8.87 -16.88 -30.42
N ILE A 298 9.01 -16.92 -29.08
CA ILE A 298 9.39 -15.79 -28.28
C ILE A 298 10.80 -15.99 -27.76
N LYS A 299 11.75 -15.26 -28.32
CA LYS A 299 13.17 -15.41 -28.01
C LYS A 299 13.75 -14.34 -27.09
N ALA A 300 13.05 -13.24 -26.90
CA ALA A 300 13.53 -12.09 -26.11
C ALA A 300 12.98 -12.01 -24.67
N LEU A 301 12.31 -13.06 -24.16
CA LEU A 301 11.88 -13.12 -22.78
C LEU A 301 13.06 -13.35 -21.84
N THR A 302 13.04 -12.65 -20.71
CA THR A 302 13.87 -12.99 -19.56
C THR A 302 12.99 -13.61 -18.47
N PHE A 303 13.60 -14.40 -17.61
CA PHE A 303 12.90 -15.11 -16.56
C PHE A 303 13.45 -14.66 -15.22
N GLY A 304 12.57 -14.13 -14.37
CA GLY A 304 12.88 -13.79 -12.99
C GLY A 304 12.73 -14.98 -12.07
N ASN A 305 12.11 -14.77 -10.93
CA ASN A 305 11.82 -15.87 -10.01
C ASN A 305 10.68 -16.74 -10.58
N MET A 306 10.96 -18.01 -10.77
CA MET A 306 10.02 -19.00 -11.32
C MET A 306 9.72 -20.13 -10.32
N VAL A 307 10.19 -20.00 -9.07
CA VAL A 307 10.01 -21.02 -8.03
C VAL A 307 9.40 -20.37 -6.79
N CYS A 308 8.35 -21.00 -6.28
CA CYS A 308 7.80 -20.73 -4.95
C CYS A 308 8.03 -21.94 -4.04
N TYR A 309 8.61 -21.73 -2.89
CA TYR A 309 8.73 -22.76 -1.87
C TYR A 309 7.56 -22.60 -0.88
N ILE A 310 6.72 -23.62 -0.79
CA ILE A 310 5.67 -23.69 0.23
C ILE A 310 6.20 -24.55 1.36
N THR A 311 6.34 -23.98 2.54
CA THR A 311 6.76 -24.72 3.74
C THR A 311 5.57 -24.95 4.64
N VAL A 312 5.52 -26.15 5.23
CA VAL A 312 4.54 -26.51 6.26
C VAL A 312 5.31 -27.00 7.47
N SER A 313 5.21 -26.28 8.56
CA SER A 313 5.95 -26.56 9.80
C SER A 313 5.00 -26.68 10.98
N PRO A 314 5.36 -27.44 12.05
CA PRO A 314 4.70 -27.26 13.34
C PRO A 314 4.82 -25.79 13.76
N ALA A 315 3.76 -25.22 14.27
CA ALA A 315 3.83 -23.88 14.81
C ALA A 315 4.65 -23.88 16.11
N ALA A 316 5.58 -22.96 16.22
CA ALA A 316 6.08 -22.57 17.52
C ALA A 316 5.00 -21.79 18.27
N LYS A 317 4.94 -21.90 19.59
CA LYS A 317 4.07 -21.04 20.39
C LYS A 317 4.54 -19.60 20.31
N GLY A 318 3.57 -18.70 20.24
CA GLY A 318 3.80 -17.27 20.22
C GLY A 318 4.52 -16.74 18.99
N ILE A 319 5.00 -15.52 19.09
CA ILE A 319 5.74 -14.84 18.02
C ILE A 319 7.22 -15.19 18.13
N THR A 320 7.78 -15.85 17.12
CA THR A 320 9.21 -16.19 17.07
C THR A 320 10.04 -15.13 16.37
N VAL A 321 9.50 -14.52 15.33
CA VAL A 321 10.15 -13.49 14.52
C VAL A 321 9.18 -12.35 14.22
N VAL A 322 9.69 -11.13 14.20
CA VAL A 322 8.99 -9.95 13.67
C VAL A 322 9.85 -9.39 12.55
N GLU A 323 9.33 -9.44 11.35
CA GLU A 323 10.03 -9.01 10.14
C GLU A 323 9.40 -7.74 9.57
N ARG A 324 10.24 -6.76 9.22
CA ARG A 324 9.75 -5.59 8.51
C ARG A 324 9.62 -5.91 7.03
N GLU A 325 8.40 -5.84 6.50
CA GLU A 325 8.13 -6.06 5.07
C GLU A 325 8.55 -4.86 4.22
N TRP A 326 8.18 -3.67 4.66
CA TRP A 326 8.56 -2.41 4.04
C TRP A 326 8.43 -1.24 5.01
N GLY A 327 9.03 -0.11 4.64
CA GLY A 327 8.91 1.14 5.36
C GLY A 327 8.98 2.33 4.42
N LEU A 328 8.14 3.33 4.68
CA LEU A 328 8.08 4.61 4.01
C LEU A 328 8.50 5.68 5.00
N TYR A 329 9.56 6.42 4.69
CA TYR A 329 10.18 7.37 5.62
C TYR A 329 10.26 8.74 5.00
N SER A 330 10.15 9.76 5.85
CA SER A 330 10.32 11.15 5.47
C SER A 330 11.77 11.58 5.75
N ASP A 331 12.64 11.44 4.79
CA ASP A 331 14.01 11.97 4.86
C ASP A 331 14.15 13.39 4.26
N SER A 332 13.16 13.81 3.47
CA SER A 332 13.19 15.07 2.74
C SER A 332 11.81 15.73 2.59
N GLY A 333 10.83 15.33 3.39
CA GLY A 333 9.50 15.93 3.36
C GLY A 333 8.50 15.25 2.45
N ALA A 334 8.87 14.21 1.75
CA ALA A 334 7.93 13.50 0.89
C ALA A 334 8.17 11.99 0.97
N TRP A 335 7.64 11.35 2.00
CA TRP A 335 7.62 9.90 1.99
C TRP A 335 6.71 9.33 0.89
N TYR A 336 5.89 10.17 0.25
CA TYR A 336 5.18 9.85 -0.97
C TYR A 336 5.60 10.80 -2.09
N GLN A 337 6.60 10.43 -2.85
CA GLN A 337 6.94 11.16 -4.07
C GLN A 337 5.76 11.11 -5.04
N GLY A 338 5.20 12.25 -5.38
CA GLY A 338 4.14 12.39 -6.36
C GLY A 338 2.73 12.57 -5.81
N LEU A 339 2.53 12.71 -4.50
CA LEU A 339 1.25 13.12 -3.92
C LEU A 339 1.26 14.64 -3.69
N GLU A 340 0.63 15.39 -4.59
CA GLU A 340 0.39 16.82 -4.40
C GLU A 340 -0.42 17.06 -3.12
N GLY A 341 0.06 17.97 -2.26
CA GLY A 341 -0.60 18.33 -1.01
C GLY A 341 -0.28 17.46 0.20
N PHE A 342 0.56 16.43 0.04
CA PHE A 342 0.97 15.60 1.16
C PHE A 342 2.07 16.29 1.99
N ALA A 343 1.65 16.93 3.06
CA ALA A 343 2.57 17.47 4.08
C ALA A 343 2.52 16.56 5.29
N GLY A 344 3.57 15.76 5.50
CA GLY A 344 3.65 14.64 6.46
C GLY A 344 3.26 14.91 7.93
N GLY A 345 2.82 16.12 8.27
CA GLY A 345 2.33 16.47 9.59
C GLY A 345 0.81 16.31 9.80
N ALA A 346 0.06 15.92 8.78
CA ALA A 346 -1.40 15.80 8.85
C ALA A 346 -1.90 14.35 8.92
N ASP A 347 -1.00 13.36 8.83
CA ASP A 347 -1.36 11.95 8.91
C ASP A 347 -1.48 11.49 10.34
N ARG A 348 -2.67 11.06 10.73
CA ARG A 348 -2.98 10.87 12.14
C ARG A 348 -3.30 9.44 12.53
N THR A 349 -3.99 8.70 11.66
CA THR A 349 -4.47 7.36 11.97
C THR A 349 -4.39 6.47 10.76
N ILE A 350 -4.34 5.17 11.01
CA ILE A 350 -4.33 4.14 9.98
C ILE A 350 -5.38 3.07 10.26
N ALA A 351 -5.78 2.42 9.18
CA ALA A 351 -6.53 1.18 9.21
C ALA A 351 -5.90 0.23 8.18
N MET A 352 -6.15 -1.07 8.27
CA MET A 352 -5.56 -2.04 7.35
C MET A 352 -6.54 -3.18 7.08
N ASP A 353 -6.60 -3.59 5.81
CA ASP A 353 -7.23 -4.82 5.37
C ASP A 353 -6.24 -5.74 4.62
N LYS A 354 -6.76 -6.74 3.94
CA LYS A 354 -5.94 -7.70 3.18
C LYS A 354 -5.16 -7.08 2.02
N ASP A 355 -5.63 -5.96 1.47
CA ASP A 355 -5.10 -5.36 0.24
C ASP A 355 -4.37 -4.04 0.51
N TYR A 356 -4.82 -3.26 1.50
CA TYR A 356 -4.35 -1.89 1.71
C TYR A 356 -4.06 -1.55 3.18
N VAL A 357 -3.12 -0.63 3.35
CA VAL A 357 -2.99 0.21 4.54
C VAL A 357 -3.59 1.57 4.20
N TYR A 358 -4.60 1.99 4.94
CA TYR A 358 -5.29 3.26 4.76
C TYR A 358 -4.73 4.30 5.70
N VAL A 359 -4.42 5.49 5.19
CA VAL A 359 -3.88 6.61 5.98
C VAL A 359 -4.84 7.78 5.94
N ALA A 360 -5.32 8.20 7.10
CA ALA A 360 -6.14 9.41 7.22
C ALA A 360 -5.26 10.66 7.21
N HIS A 361 -5.47 11.51 6.21
CA HIS A 361 -4.83 12.82 6.08
C HIS A 361 -5.79 13.93 6.50
N SER A 362 -5.54 14.50 7.68
CA SER A 362 -6.37 15.53 8.30
C SER A 362 -5.79 16.92 8.04
N SER A 363 -6.17 17.53 6.93
CA SER A 363 -5.72 18.87 6.50
C SER A 363 -6.85 19.63 5.80
N ASP A 364 -6.54 20.82 5.29
CA ASP A 364 -7.45 21.60 4.42
C ASP A 364 -7.76 20.89 3.10
N THR A 365 -6.95 19.90 2.72
CA THR A 365 -7.21 18.98 1.61
C THR A 365 -7.36 17.56 2.13
N PRO A 366 -8.54 17.21 2.70
CA PRO A 366 -8.74 15.95 3.37
C PRO A 366 -8.61 14.77 2.42
N ALA A 367 -8.05 13.69 2.90
CA ALA A 367 -7.85 12.49 2.09
C ALA A 367 -7.80 11.22 2.94
N ILE A 368 -8.13 10.10 2.31
CA ILE A 368 -7.73 8.78 2.75
C ILE A 368 -6.89 8.18 1.64
N TYR A 369 -5.65 7.90 1.94
CA TYR A 369 -4.72 7.28 1.00
C TYR A 369 -4.71 5.78 1.19
N ALA A 370 -4.87 5.02 0.10
CA ALA A 370 -4.71 3.57 0.08
C ALA A 370 -3.30 3.24 -0.42
N ILE A 371 -2.52 2.65 0.47
CA ILE A 371 -1.18 2.14 0.22
C ILE A 371 -1.29 0.64 0.03
N ASN A 372 -0.80 0.12 -1.06
CA ASN A 372 -0.82 -1.31 -1.29
C ASN A 372 -0.04 -2.04 -0.19
N ARG A 373 -0.70 -2.94 0.55
CA ARG A 373 -0.12 -3.63 1.70
C ARG A 373 1.12 -4.44 1.34
N ARG A 374 1.16 -5.04 0.16
CA ARG A 374 2.27 -5.91 -0.26
C ARG A 374 3.51 -5.13 -0.71
N SER A 375 3.30 -4.02 -1.42
CA SER A 375 4.40 -3.27 -2.04
C SER A 375 4.81 -2.01 -1.28
N GLY A 376 3.97 -1.51 -0.36
CA GLY A 376 4.17 -0.21 0.27
C GLY A 376 3.98 0.99 -0.69
N LEU A 377 3.47 0.76 -1.90
CA LEU A 377 3.30 1.83 -2.87
C LEU A 377 1.92 2.47 -2.76
N PHE A 378 1.86 3.78 -2.93
CA PHE A 378 0.60 4.50 -3.09
C PHE A 378 -0.16 3.97 -4.30
N GLU A 379 -1.44 3.69 -4.13
CA GLU A 379 -2.27 3.16 -5.19
C GLU A 379 -3.41 4.10 -5.58
N LYS A 380 -4.12 4.64 -4.59
CA LYS A 380 -5.21 5.59 -4.85
C LYS A 380 -5.56 6.48 -3.65
N LYS A 381 -6.18 7.61 -3.96
CA LYS A 381 -6.91 8.46 -3.02
C LYS A 381 -8.39 8.05 -3.07
N LEU A 382 -9.00 7.83 -1.90
CA LEU A 382 -10.42 7.48 -1.81
C LEU A 382 -11.29 8.73 -1.98
N ASP A 383 -12.51 8.52 -2.43
CA ASP A 383 -13.52 9.57 -2.52
C ASP A 383 -14.04 9.94 -1.12
N VAL A 384 -13.85 11.17 -0.70
CA VAL A 384 -14.34 11.73 0.56
C VAL A 384 -15.28 12.92 0.36
N SER A 385 -15.72 13.18 -0.88
CA SER A 385 -16.53 14.35 -1.27
C SER A 385 -17.79 14.49 -0.42
N THR A 386 -18.46 13.39 -0.11
CA THR A 386 -19.67 13.39 0.75
C THR A 386 -19.38 13.97 2.15
N ALA A 387 -18.17 13.78 2.67
CA ALA A 387 -17.77 14.35 3.95
C ALA A 387 -17.40 15.84 3.85
N GLU A 388 -16.78 16.24 2.75
CA GLU A 388 -16.45 17.65 2.47
C GLU A 388 -17.70 18.53 2.39
N GLU A 389 -18.78 18.05 1.78
CA GLU A 389 -20.05 18.76 1.63
C GLU A 389 -20.73 19.08 2.98
N ASN A 390 -20.43 18.34 4.04
CA ASN A 390 -21.02 18.58 5.38
C ASN A 390 -20.38 19.76 6.11
N GLY A 391 -19.37 20.40 5.56
CA GLY A 391 -18.79 21.64 6.04
C GLY A 391 -18.03 21.53 7.36
N CYS A 392 -17.50 20.37 7.72
CA CYS A 392 -16.57 20.21 8.83
C CYS A 392 -15.21 20.82 8.50
N THR A 393 -14.54 21.38 9.48
CA THR A 393 -13.19 21.94 9.31
C THR A 393 -12.18 20.86 8.92
N PHE A 394 -12.35 19.63 9.45
CA PHE A 394 -11.56 18.47 9.09
C PHE A 394 -12.52 17.30 8.81
N PRO A 395 -12.96 17.13 7.56
CA PRO A 395 -13.90 16.08 7.18
C PRO A 395 -13.37 14.66 7.39
N VAL A 396 -12.05 14.48 7.33
CA VAL A 396 -11.35 13.22 7.61
C VAL A 396 -10.39 13.42 8.77
N SER A 397 -10.58 12.69 9.85
CA SER A 397 -9.69 12.76 11.02
C SER A 397 -9.14 11.39 11.43
N CYS A 398 -9.99 10.38 11.50
CA CYS A 398 -9.62 9.05 11.94
C CYS A 398 -10.26 7.99 11.04
N VAL A 399 -9.49 6.96 10.69
CA VAL A 399 -9.95 5.78 9.95
C VAL A 399 -9.91 4.54 10.84
N ARG A 400 -10.88 3.63 10.67
CA ARG A 400 -10.93 2.32 11.35
C ARG A 400 -11.57 1.27 10.45
N MET A 401 -11.13 0.02 10.59
CA MET A 401 -11.87 -1.12 10.05
C MET A 401 -12.98 -1.50 11.02
N ILE A 402 -14.17 -1.78 10.48
CA ILE A 402 -15.30 -2.39 11.19
C ILE A 402 -15.41 -3.81 10.68
N LYS A 403 -15.28 -4.78 11.57
CA LYS A 403 -15.33 -6.18 11.23
C LYS A 403 -16.70 -6.54 10.64
N ASN A 404 -16.70 -7.27 9.52
CA ASN A 404 -17.94 -7.75 8.90
C ASN A 404 -18.06 -9.25 9.15
N ASN A 405 -19.07 -9.63 9.95
CA ASN A 405 -19.30 -11.04 10.30
C ASN A 405 -20.03 -11.82 9.22
N LYS A 406 -20.40 -11.22 8.11
CA LYS A 406 -21.01 -11.94 6.99
C LYS A 406 -19.95 -12.73 6.23
N LYS A 407 -20.20 -14.01 6.09
CA LYS A 407 -19.26 -14.93 5.44
C LYS A 407 -18.99 -14.54 4.00
N GLY A 408 -17.71 -14.28 3.67
CA GLY A 408 -17.25 -13.97 2.32
C GLY A 408 -17.36 -12.49 1.93
N GLU A 409 -17.78 -11.63 2.85
CA GLU A 409 -17.73 -10.17 2.68
C GLU A 409 -16.49 -9.61 3.38
N ASP A 410 -15.91 -8.54 2.83
CA ASP A 410 -14.75 -7.86 3.40
C ASP A 410 -15.16 -6.97 4.60
N ASP A 411 -14.22 -6.70 5.49
CA ASP A 411 -14.37 -5.72 6.54
C ASP A 411 -14.59 -4.32 5.96
N ILE A 412 -15.29 -3.46 6.70
CA ILE A 412 -15.76 -2.17 6.20
C ILE A 412 -14.84 -1.07 6.69
N LEU A 413 -14.24 -0.34 5.77
CA LEU A 413 -13.50 0.87 6.09
C LEU A 413 -14.46 1.99 6.49
N SER A 414 -14.18 2.62 7.63
CA SER A 414 -14.94 3.76 8.14
C SER A 414 -14.01 4.89 8.55
N PHE A 415 -14.54 6.12 8.59
CA PHE A 415 -13.81 7.30 9.04
C PHE A 415 -14.74 8.29 9.72
N CYS A 416 -14.17 9.17 10.54
CA CYS A 416 -14.93 10.24 11.18
C CYS A 416 -14.38 11.61 10.85
N SER A 417 -15.25 12.62 11.00
CA SER A 417 -14.85 14.03 11.02
C SER A 417 -14.29 14.42 12.38
N LEU A 418 -13.52 15.51 12.40
CA LEU A 418 -13.16 16.22 13.62
C LEU A 418 -14.09 17.42 13.77
N LYS A 419 -14.71 17.55 14.94
CA LYS A 419 -15.44 18.79 15.26
C LYS A 419 -14.44 19.95 15.39
N GLY A 420 -14.64 20.99 14.56
CA GLY A 420 -14.04 22.31 14.79
C GLY A 420 -14.92 23.15 15.74
N GLU A 421 -14.38 24.26 16.25
CA GLU A 421 -15.07 25.15 17.17
C GLU A 421 -16.39 25.72 16.63
N ASP A 422 -16.53 25.82 15.31
CA ASP A 422 -17.65 26.46 14.63
C ASP A 422 -18.77 25.51 14.20
N LYS A 423 -18.59 24.19 14.26
CA LYS A 423 -19.58 23.20 13.79
C LYS A 423 -19.76 22.07 14.81
N GLN A 424 -20.99 21.92 15.19
CA GLN A 424 -21.42 21.12 16.32
C GLN A 424 -21.74 19.68 15.97
N HIS A 425 -21.36 19.20 14.77
CA HIS A 425 -21.65 17.85 14.32
C HIS A 425 -20.39 16.98 14.30
N LEU A 426 -20.53 15.77 14.81
CA LEU A 426 -19.63 14.65 14.58
C LEU A 426 -20.25 13.73 13.53
N PHE A 427 -19.56 13.51 12.44
CA PHE A 427 -20.00 12.59 11.41
C PHE A 427 -19.14 11.33 11.39
N VAL A 428 -19.76 10.20 11.07
CA VAL A 428 -19.07 8.97 10.72
C VAL A 428 -19.56 8.49 9.37
N TYR A 429 -18.64 8.08 8.53
CA TYR A 429 -18.88 7.56 7.19
C TYR A 429 -18.30 6.15 7.06
N ALA A 430 -18.89 5.33 6.21
CA ALA A 430 -18.45 3.98 5.93
C ALA A 430 -18.52 3.67 4.44
N TYR A 431 -17.53 2.95 3.92
CA TYR A 431 -17.49 2.44 2.55
C TYR A 431 -18.17 1.06 2.50
N GLN A 432 -19.48 1.03 2.78
CA GLN A 432 -20.25 -0.22 2.88
C GLN A 432 -20.32 -1.00 1.56
N ASP A 433 -20.23 -0.31 0.41
CA ASP A 433 -20.28 -0.91 -0.92
C ASP A 433 -18.87 -1.01 -1.56
N GLY A 434 -17.83 -0.98 -0.73
CA GLY A 434 -16.43 -1.02 -1.13
C GLY A 434 -15.81 0.35 -1.35
N ILE A 435 -14.48 0.40 -1.26
CA ILE A 435 -13.68 1.64 -1.28
C ILE A 435 -13.64 2.37 -2.65
N ASP A 436 -14.20 1.78 -3.70
CA ASP A 436 -14.35 2.40 -5.02
C ASP A 436 -15.70 3.13 -5.19
N LYS A 437 -16.51 3.15 -4.13
CA LYS A 437 -17.79 3.86 -4.08
C LYS A 437 -17.70 5.02 -3.09
N ALA A 438 -18.60 5.99 -3.24
CA ALA A 438 -18.73 7.08 -2.28
C ALA A 438 -19.13 6.52 -0.90
N PRO A 439 -18.56 7.06 0.19
CA PRO A 439 -18.89 6.61 1.53
C PRO A 439 -20.31 7.06 1.92
N VAL A 440 -20.96 6.24 2.74
CA VAL A 440 -22.29 6.53 3.29
C VAL A 440 -22.15 7.06 4.70
N LYS A 441 -22.88 8.13 5.02
CA LYS A 441 -22.94 8.67 6.38
C LYS A 441 -23.76 7.75 7.28
N ILE A 442 -23.13 7.17 8.30
CA ILE A 442 -23.76 6.25 9.27
C ILE A 442 -24.05 6.90 10.62
N LEU A 443 -23.41 8.04 10.93
CA LEU A 443 -23.69 8.84 12.12
C LEU A 443 -23.68 10.33 11.77
N ASP A 444 -24.66 11.03 12.31
CA ASP A 444 -24.77 12.49 12.34
C ASP A 444 -25.17 12.88 13.75
N TYR A 445 -24.21 13.31 14.57
CA TYR A 445 -24.43 13.61 15.97
C TYR A 445 -24.23 15.10 16.23
N LEU A 446 -25.31 15.75 16.67
CA LEU A 446 -25.29 17.15 17.09
C LEU A 446 -24.79 17.26 18.52
N LEU A 447 -23.65 17.89 18.70
CA LEU A 447 -22.94 17.99 19.98
C LEU A 447 -23.56 18.91 21.01
N ASP A 448 -24.52 19.76 20.62
CA ASP A 448 -25.27 20.65 21.55
C ASP A 448 -26.32 19.91 22.39
N LYS A 449 -26.65 18.70 22.03
CA LYS A 449 -27.51 17.86 22.86
C LYS A 449 -26.68 17.37 24.03
N LYS A 450 -26.93 17.90 25.25
CA LYS A 450 -26.29 17.44 26.49
C LYS A 450 -26.48 15.94 26.65
N PRO A 451 -25.43 15.11 26.52
CA PRO A 451 -25.59 13.66 26.59
C PRO A 451 -25.92 13.15 28.00
N ALA A 452 -25.65 13.93 29.04
CA ALA A 452 -26.00 13.60 30.42
C ALA A 452 -26.10 14.87 31.29
N PRO A 453 -26.86 14.84 32.40
CA PRO A 453 -26.88 15.92 33.34
C PRO A 453 -25.49 16.24 33.90
N GLY A 454 -25.06 17.50 33.80
CA GLY A 454 -23.74 17.94 34.28
C GLY A 454 -22.61 17.93 33.26
N VAL A 455 -22.90 17.61 32.02
CA VAL A 455 -21.92 17.59 30.90
C VAL A 455 -22.08 18.86 30.08
N ASP A 456 -21.34 19.91 30.40
CA ASP A 456 -21.60 21.23 29.85
C ASP A 456 -20.81 21.63 28.62
N ASP A 457 -19.71 20.98 28.27
CA ASP A 457 -18.93 21.44 27.12
C ASP A 457 -18.17 20.30 26.42
N PHE A 458 -18.61 19.96 25.20
CA PHE A 458 -17.95 19.03 24.34
C PHE A 458 -17.26 19.78 23.19
N ARG A 459 -16.07 20.27 23.40
CA ARG A 459 -15.42 21.11 22.40
C ARG A 459 -14.80 20.34 21.24
N ARG A 460 -14.42 19.06 21.43
CA ARG A 460 -13.73 18.31 20.38
C ARG A 460 -13.93 16.81 20.49
N TYR A 461 -14.56 16.22 19.49
CA TYR A 461 -14.65 14.78 19.24
C TYR A 461 -14.03 14.43 17.91
N GLY A 462 -13.67 13.17 17.71
CA GLY A 462 -13.26 12.65 16.41
C GLY A 462 -11.77 12.71 16.15
N ASP A 463 -10.92 13.13 17.08
CA ASP A 463 -9.48 12.96 16.96
C ASP A 463 -9.14 11.48 16.71
N ARG A 464 -9.82 10.61 17.47
CA ARG A 464 -9.80 9.15 17.32
C ARG A 464 -11.13 8.57 17.78
N TYR A 465 -11.43 7.39 17.27
CA TYR A 465 -12.49 6.54 17.78
C TYR A 465 -12.06 5.08 17.71
N THR A 466 -12.73 4.25 18.48
CA THR A 466 -12.48 2.81 18.53
C THR A 466 -13.78 2.08 18.23
N VAL A 467 -13.65 0.95 17.55
CA VAL A 467 -14.77 0.08 17.21
C VAL A 467 -14.72 -1.16 18.08
N LYS A 468 -15.84 -1.51 18.73
CA LYS A 468 -16.05 -2.77 19.42
C LYS A 468 -17.09 -3.59 18.66
N GLY A 469 -16.84 -4.88 18.47
CA GLY A 469 -17.78 -5.77 17.77
C GLY A 469 -17.69 -5.66 16.25
N SER A 470 -18.84 -5.69 15.59
CA SER A 470 -18.92 -5.82 14.13
C SER A 470 -19.91 -4.84 13.51
N TRP A 471 -19.93 -4.82 12.17
CA TRP A 471 -20.91 -4.08 11.40
C TRP A 471 -22.35 -4.45 11.73
N GLN A 472 -22.60 -5.72 12.05
CA GLN A 472 -23.91 -6.24 12.41
C GLN A 472 -24.30 -5.99 13.87
N ASP A 473 -23.30 -5.98 14.76
CA ASP A 473 -23.50 -5.78 16.20
C ASP A 473 -22.23 -5.21 16.82
N GLY A 474 -22.18 -3.88 16.90
CA GLY A 474 -20.99 -3.17 17.35
C GLY A 474 -21.29 -1.90 18.11
N GLU A 475 -20.21 -1.28 18.53
CA GLU A 475 -20.22 0.02 19.22
C GLU A 475 -19.10 0.91 18.66
N LEU A 476 -19.40 2.21 18.51
CA LEU A 476 -18.43 3.25 18.14
C LEU A 476 -18.14 4.09 19.40
N TRP A 477 -16.89 4.07 19.83
CA TRP A 477 -16.43 4.71 21.06
C TRP A 477 -15.66 5.99 20.74
N PHE A 478 -16.18 7.15 21.12
CA PHE A 478 -15.55 8.46 20.95
C PHE A 478 -15.17 9.06 22.27
N HIS A 479 -13.98 9.63 22.37
CA HIS A 479 -13.53 10.36 23.53
C HIS A 479 -13.36 11.84 23.24
N THR A 480 -13.47 12.66 24.30
CA THR A 480 -13.30 14.10 24.20
C THR A 480 -11.87 14.54 24.50
N TRP A 481 -11.43 15.54 23.75
CA TRP A 481 -10.35 16.40 24.17
C TRP A 481 -10.93 17.76 24.65
N SER A 482 -10.58 18.21 25.85
CA SER A 482 -10.97 19.51 26.37
C SER A 482 -9.76 20.28 26.87
N ALA A 483 -9.61 21.53 26.41
CA ALA A 483 -8.51 22.39 26.82
C ALA A 483 -8.71 23.01 28.21
N ASP A 484 -9.96 23.14 28.69
CA ASP A 484 -10.30 23.86 29.93
C ASP A 484 -10.34 22.99 31.19
N GLY A 485 -10.10 21.71 31.07
CA GLY A 485 -9.98 20.82 32.21
C GLY A 485 -11.29 20.32 32.82
N THR A 486 -12.44 20.86 32.45
CA THR A 486 -13.71 20.57 33.16
C THR A 486 -14.44 19.31 32.64
N ASN A 487 -14.15 18.86 31.44
CA ASN A 487 -14.83 17.72 30.79
C ASN A 487 -13.85 16.69 30.24
N ARG A 488 -12.72 16.50 30.87
CA ARG A 488 -11.68 15.59 30.51
C ARG A 488 -12.11 14.15 30.77
N GLY A 489 -11.83 13.26 29.81
CA GLY A 489 -12.09 11.84 30.00
C GLY A 489 -13.50 11.37 29.65
N LYS A 490 -14.35 12.22 29.09
CA LYS A 490 -15.69 11.79 28.62
C LYS A 490 -15.62 10.99 27.37
N THR A 491 -16.38 9.90 27.37
CA THR A 491 -16.51 8.99 26.26
C THR A 491 -17.97 8.83 25.94
N VAL A 492 -18.33 8.95 24.67
CA VAL A 492 -19.67 8.63 24.17
C VAL A 492 -19.62 7.39 23.32
N VAL A 493 -20.63 6.56 23.44
CA VAL A 493 -20.71 5.26 22.78
C VAL A 493 -22.02 5.16 22.01
N PHE A 494 -21.87 4.93 20.72
CA PHE A 494 -22.97 4.72 19.79
C PHE A 494 -23.09 3.23 19.48
N THR A 495 -24.32 2.72 19.50
CA THR A 495 -24.61 1.33 19.15
C THR A 495 -24.84 1.18 17.66
N LEU A 496 -24.09 0.27 17.03
CA LEU A 496 -24.18 -0.05 15.60
C LEU A 496 -24.90 -1.38 15.41
N LYS A 497 -25.93 -1.40 14.55
CA LYS A 497 -26.69 -2.59 14.17
C LYS A 497 -26.86 -2.61 12.66
N ASP A 498 -26.34 -3.64 11.99
CA ASP A 498 -26.42 -3.79 10.53
C ASP A 498 -26.05 -2.49 9.77
N GLY A 499 -25.00 -1.81 10.22
CA GLY A 499 -24.53 -0.56 9.63
C GLY A 499 -25.30 0.71 10.00
N VAL A 500 -26.27 0.60 10.88
CA VAL A 500 -27.08 1.74 11.34
C VAL A 500 -26.80 2.03 12.79
N VAL A 501 -26.51 3.30 13.10
CA VAL A 501 -26.42 3.76 14.50
C VAL A 501 -27.83 3.88 15.06
N THR A 502 -28.12 3.12 16.12
CA THR A 502 -29.49 2.99 16.66
C THR A 502 -29.81 3.96 17.79
N ASN A 503 -28.80 4.65 18.35
CA ASN A 503 -28.95 5.61 19.44
C ASN A 503 -28.26 6.96 19.15
N PRO A 504 -28.47 7.58 17.96
CA PRO A 504 -27.75 8.80 17.58
C PRO A 504 -28.15 10.00 18.44
N ASP A 505 -29.37 10.01 19.01
CA ASP A 505 -29.88 11.10 19.83
C ASP A 505 -29.66 10.89 21.35
N ASP A 506 -29.34 9.66 21.77
CA ASP A 506 -29.14 9.28 23.17
C ASP A 506 -28.00 8.26 23.32
N PRO A 507 -26.74 8.65 22.99
CA PRO A 507 -25.60 7.76 23.16
C PRO A 507 -25.32 7.48 24.64
N LYS A 508 -24.79 6.30 24.93
CA LYS A 508 -24.24 6.02 26.25
C LYS A 508 -23.06 6.97 26.51
N SER A 509 -22.95 7.44 27.73
CA SER A 509 -21.86 8.36 28.13
C SER A 509 -21.16 7.87 29.37
N TYR A 510 -19.83 7.87 29.34
CA TYR A 510 -18.98 7.43 30.44
C TYR A 510 -17.94 8.49 30.77
N LEU A 511 -17.60 8.60 32.06
CA LEU A 511 -16.47 9.40 32.50
C LEU A 511 -15.31 8.46 32.85
N LEU A 512 -14.33 8.40 31.99
CA LEU A 512 -13.11 7.58 32.18
C LEU A 512 -11.96 8.42 32.78
N ASP A 513 -12.32 9.32 33.72
CA ASP A 513 -11.35 10.18 34.39
C ASP A 513 -11.13 9.70 35.82
N GLY A 514 -9.91 9.36 36.14
CA GLY A 514 -9.52 8.94 37.50
C GLY A 514 -8.34 9.74 38.06
N SER A 515 -7.93 10.84 37.43
CA SER A 515 -6.77 11.60 37.87
C SER A 515 -7.08 13.08 38.09
N SER A 516 -6.52 13.62 39.16
CA SER A 516 -6.54 15.04 39.54
C SER A 516 -5.34 15.82 38.94
N GLY A 517 -4.69 15.33 37.89
CA GLY A 517 -3.47 15.92 37.33
C GLY A 517 -3.68 16.79 36.09
N GLU A 518 -2.72 17.67 35.82
CA GLU A 518 -2.79 18.73 34.81
C GLU A 518 -2.82 18.24 33.35
N ASP A 519 -2.57 16.95 33.05
CA ASP A 519 -2.54 16.42 31.69
C ASP A 519 -3.48 15.22 31.56
N THR A 520 -4.76 15.52 31.41
CA THR A 520 -5.84 14.53 31.46
C THR A 520 -6.53 14.31 30.13
N ALA A 521 -6.01 14.90 29.05
CA ALA A 521 -6.57 14.68 27.72
C ALA A 521 -6.39 13.21 27.28
N ILE A 522 -7.50 12.50 27.09
CA ILE A 522 -7.47 11.17 26.50
C ILE A 522 -7.00 11.29 25.06
N ARG A 523 -5.99 10.52 24.70
CA ARG A 523 -5.41 10.50 23.35
C ARG A 523 -5.89 9.30 22.54
N ASP A 524 -6.14 8.20 23.21
CA ASP A 524 -6.60 6.97 22.57
C ASP A 524 -7.38 6.10 23.56
N ILE A 525 -8.32 5.31 23.04
CA ILE A 525 -9.04 4.28 23.78
C ILE A 525 -8.88 2.98 23.02
N SER A 526 -8.43 1.94 23.67
CA SER A 526 -8.35 0.60 23.12
C SER A 526 -9.14 -0.37 24.00
N LEU A 527 -9.89 -1.25 23.33
CA LEU A 527 -10.76 -2.22 23.98
C LEU A 527 -10.07 -3.58 24.00
N TYR A 528 -10.07 -4.24 25.14
CA TYR A 528 -9.51 -5.57 25.25
C TYR A 528 -10.52 -6.62 24.74
N PRO A 529 -10.16 -7.48 23.78
CA PRO A 529 -11.06 -8.51 23.27
C PRO A 529 -11.55 -9.45 24.36
N GLY A 530 -12.84 -9.69 24.42
CA GLY A 530 -13.45 -10.56 25.41
C GLY A 530 -13.60 -10.00 26.81
N TRP A 531 -13.12 -8.78 27.07
CA TRP A 531 -13.29 -8.07 28.35
C TRP A 531 -14.18 -6.84 28.18
N ASP A 532 -14.84 -6.44 29.24
CA ASP A 532 -15.54 -5.16 29.31
C ASP A 532 -14.62 -4.02 29.79
N ASP A 533 -13.32 -4.16 29.61
CA ASP A 533 -12.30 -3.24 30.06
C ASP A 533 -11.79 -2.36 28.92
N VAL A 534 -11.35 -1.16 29.24
CA VAL A 534 -10.74 -0.22 28.31
C VAL A 534 -9.37 0.24 28.81
N LEU A 535 -8.41 0.26 27.90
CA LEU A 535 -7.16 0.95 28.10
C LEU A 535 -7.28 2.38 27.55
N VAL A 536 -7.07 3.34 28.40
CA VAL A 536 -7.09 4.76 28.04
C VAL A 536 -5.66 5.27 28.05
N THR A 537 -5.22 5.81 26.94
CA THR A 537 -3.90 6.43 26.85
C THR A 537 -3.99 7.94 26.88
N ARG A 538 -3.02 8.57 27.55
CA ARG A 538 -2.86 9.99 27.71
C ARG A 538 -1.43 10.37 27.32
N HIS A 539 -1.19 11.67 27.17
CA HIS A 539 0.14 12.17 26.83
C HIS A 539 1.24 11.67 27.79
N ASN A 540 0.98 11.72 29.08
CA ASN A 540 1.99 11.40 30.13
C ASN A 540 1.79 10.05 30.80
N ALA A 541 0.69 9.35 30.55
CA ALA A 541 0.38 8.09 31.20
C ALA A 541 -0.70 7.30 30.48
N ALA A 542 -0.92 6.08 30.94
CA ALA A 542 -2.07 5.26 30.56
C ALA A 542 -2.80 4.75 31.78
N GLY A 543 -4.06 4.43 31.65
CA GLY A 543 -4.88 3.85 32.71
C GLY A 543 -5.82 2.80 32.16
N ILE A 544 -6.12 1.78 32.97
CA ILE A 544 -7.07 0.73 32.63
C ILE A 544 -8.32 0.93 33.46
N PHE A 545 -9.46 0.91 32.80
CA PHE A 545 -10.76 1.07 33.41
C PHE A 545 -11.57 -0.21 33.24
N HIS A 546 -12.13 -0.68 34.32
CA HIS A 546 -12.96 -1.87 34.38
C HIS A 546 -14.43 -1.49 34.48
N ASN A 547 -15.28 -2.14 33.67
CA ASN A 547 -16.71 -2.01 33.75
C ASN A 547 -17.24 -2.92 34.87
N THR A 548 -17.73 -2.34 35.94
CA THR A 548 -18.28 -3.09 37.07
C THR A 548 -19.73 -3.55 36.85
N GLY A 549 -20.37 -3.04 35.80
CA GLY A 549 -21.80 -3.30 35.56
C GLY A 549 -22.75 -2.68 36.56
N ASP A 550 -22.24 -1.99 37.61
CA ASP A 550 -23.07 -1.24 38.52
C ASP A 550 -23.13 0.25 38.12
N ASN A 551 -24.23 0.93 38.45
CA ASN A 551 -24.41 2.34 38.12
C ASN A 551 -23.68 3.30 39.09
N LYS A 552 -22.79 2.79 39.94
CA LYS A 552 -21.93 3.63 40.78
C LYS A 552 -20.75 4.10 39.95
N ASP A 553 -20.40 5.37 40.08
CA ASP A 553 -19.32 6.00 39.32
C ASP A 553 -19.44 5.78 37.77
N ASN A 554 -20.65 5.79 37.25
CA ASN A 554 -20.99 5.47 35.86
C ASN A 554 -20.58 4.04 35.38
N GLY A 555 -20.44 3.11 36.32
CA GLY A 555 -20.11 1.72 36.02
C GLY A 555 -18.65 1.43 35.69
N TRP A 556 -17.77 2.40 35.86
CA TRP A 556 -16.35 2.26 35.56
C TRP A 556 -15.46 2.55 36.75
N ILE A 557 -14.53 1.67 37.06
CA ILE A 557 -13.48 1.87 38.04
C ILE A 557 -12.10 1.76 37.40
N LYS A 558 -11.20 2.65 37.79
CA LYS A 558 -9.81 2.55 37.39
C LYS A 558 -9.12 1.42 38.17
N TRP A 559 -8.62 0.41 37.46
CA TRP A 559 -7.90 -0.71 38.06
C TRP A 559 -6.66 -0.28 38.82
N ASN A 560 -5.95 0.72 38.30
CA ASN A 560 -4.79 1.28 38.94
C ASN A 560 -5.18 2.55 39.73
N LYS A 561 -5.66 2.35 40.94
CA LYS A 561 -6.16 3.45 41.78
C LYS A 561 -5.10 4.43 42.27
N THR A 562 -3.82 4.07 42.22
CA THR A 562 -2.76 4.83 42.89
C THR A 562 -1.73 5.44 41.95
N GLN A 563 -1.56 4.94 40.75
CA GLN A 563 -0.56 5.45 39.83
C GLN A 563 -1.06 5.26 38.37
N ASP A 564 -0.86 6.25 37.55
CA ASP A 564 -0.88 6.05 36.11
C ASP A 564 0.29 5.16 35.68
N LEU A 565 0.19 4.49 34.54
CA LEU A 565 1.23 3.62 34.04
C LEU A 565 2.32 4.45 33.32
N PRO A 566 3.36 4.96 34.04
CA PRO A 566 4.29 5.94 33.47
C PRO A 566 5.17 5.37 32.35
N LYS A 567 5.37 4.04 32.30
CA LYS A 567 6.10 3.40 31.22
C LYS A 567 5.33 3.40 29.89
N LEU A 568 4.04 3.73 29.93
CA LEU A 568 3.19 3.86 28.76
C LEU A 568 2.99 5.33 28.35
N LYS A 569 3.92 6.19 28.68
CA LYS A 569 3.97 7.57 28.21
C LYS A 569 4.18 7.59 26.69
N LEU A 570 3.46 8.49 25.98
CA LEU A 570 3.57 8.70 24.53
C LEU A 570 3.30 7.42 23.71
N THR A 571 2.32 6.65 24.13
CA THR A 571 1.93 5.40 23.48
C THR A 571 0.55 5.51 22.84
N TYR A 572 0.37 4.86 21.68
CA TYR A 572 -0.82 5.00 20.84
C TYR A 572 -1.14 3.71 20.09
N GLY A 573 -2.40 3.58 19.65
CA GLY A 573 -2.81 2.56 18.70
C GLY A 573 -2.67 1.14 19.22
N TYR A 574 -3.11 0.88 20.46
CA TYR A 574 -3.01 -0.44 21.03
C TYR A 574 -3.85 -1.45 20.27
N GLN A 575 -3.22 -2.57 19.92
CA GLN A 575 -3.84 -3.74 19.33
C GLN A 575 -3.66 -4.91 20.27
N PHE A 576 -4.77 -5.58 20.59
CA PHE A 576 -4.78 -6.80 21.37
C PHE A 576 -5.13 -7.94 20.43
N PHE A 577 -4.33 -8.99 20.43
CA PHE A 577 -4.53 -10.11 19.52
C PHE A 577 -3.95 -11.41 20.09
N ASP A 578 -4.51 -12.51 19.63
CA ASP A 578 -4.00 -13.85 19.87
C ASP A 578 -3.14 -14.26 18.68
N PHE A 579 -2.01 -14.86 18.94
CA PHE A 579 -1.14 -15.38 17.92
C PHE A 579 -0.49 -16.69 18.41
N HIS A 580 -0.74 -17.79 17.71
CA HIS A 580 -0.21 -19.09 18.04
C HIS A 580 -0.36 -19.47 19.53
N GLU A 581 -1.60 -19.45 20.03
CA GLU A 581 -2.02 -19.78 21.38
C GLU A 581 -1.50 -18.87 22.52
N GLU A 582 -0.92 -17.74 22.18
CA GLU A 582 -0.46 -16.74 23.15
C GLU A 582 -1.11 -15.38 22.87
N ASN A 583 -1.31 -14.60 23.93
CA ASN A 583 -1.92 -13.26 23.85
C ASN A 583 -0.83 -12.20 23.76
N PHE A 584 -1.03 -11.23 22.89
CA PHE A 584 -0.09 -10.15 22.64
C PHE A 584 -0.76 -8.79 22.69
N ILE A 585 0.07 -7.80 22.98
CA ILE A 585 -0.28 -6.41 22.84
C ILE A 585 0.76 -5.75 21.95
N ALA A 586 0.32 -5.07 20.90
CA ALA A 586 1.17 -4.20 20.10
C ALA A 586 0.73 -2.75 20.24
N TYR A 587 1.68 -1.83 20.25
CA TYR A 587 1.43 -0.40 20.26
C TYR A 587 2.62 0.39 19.71
N VAL A 588 2.37 1.64 19.37
CA VAL A 588 3.42 2.58 18.99
C VAL A 588 3.87 3.34 20.24
N GLN A 589 5.17 3.45 20.45
CA GLN A 589 5.76 4.35 21.41
C GLN A 589 6.64 5.39 20.72
N LEU A 590 6.37 6.66 20.95
CA LEU A 590 7.23 7.74 20.50
C LEU A 590 8.45 7.89 21.42
N ASP A 591 9.59 8.28 20.85
CA ASP A 591 10.84 8.38 21.60
C ASP A 591 10.84 9.59 22.55
N GLU A 592 10.25 10.73 22.12
CA GLU A 592 10.19 11.99 22.87
C GLU A 592 8.90 12.76 22.56
N GLU A 593 8.61 13.81 23.32
CA GLU A 593 7.50 14.73 23.05
C GLU A 593 7.59 15.42 21.68
N ASN A 594 8.80 15.69 21.21
CA ASN A 594 9.09 16.22 19.88
C ASN A 594 9.55 15.07 18.96
N ALA A 595 8.74 14.04 18.86
CA ALA A 595 9.15 12.77 18.29
C ALA A 595 9.91 12.93 16.97
N THR A 596 11.20 12.63 17.01
CA THR A 596 12.02 12.43 15.82
C THR A 596 11.96 10.98 15.36
N GLY A 597 11.23 10.15 16.10
CA GLY A 597 11.07 8.73 15.81
C GLY A 597 10.20 8.00 16.83
N GLY A 598 10.12 6.70 16.65
CA GLY A 598 9.41 5.81 17.57
C GLY A 598 9.55 4.36 17.14
N ARG A 599 8.87 3.52 17.87
CA ARG A 599 8.99 2.08 17.74
C ARG A 599 7.64 1.38 17.83
N LEU A 600 7.52 0.27 17.12
CA LEU A 600 6.55 -0.76 17.43
C LEU A 600 7.02 -1.47 18.70
N VAL A 601 6.16 -1.55 19.68
CA VAL A 601 6.36 -2.35 20.89
C VAL A 601 5.41 -3.51 20.87
N ILE A 602 5.92 -4.71 21.13
CA ILE A 602 5.12 -5.92 21.31
C ILE A 602 5.42 -6.45 22.71
N ILE A 603 4.38 -6.72 23.47
CA ILE A 603 4.47 -7.40 24.77
C ILE A 603 3.91 -8.79 24.59
N ASP A 604 4.75 -9.77 24.85
CA ASP A 604 4.44 -11.17 24.79
C ASP A 604 3.75 -11.62 26.09
N ASP A 605 2.98 -12.70 26.00
CA ASP A 605 2.34 -13.33 27.14
C ASP A 605 1.44 -12.34 27.92
N ALA A 606 0.59 -11.65 27.17
CA ALA A 606 -0.35 -10.71 27.76
C ALA A 606 -1.26 -11.42 28.77
N ALA A 607 -1.54 -10.76 29.87
CA ALA A 607 -2.31 -11.33 30.96
C ALA A 607 -3.67 -11.84 30.48
N THR A 608 -4.01 -13.05 30.89
CA THR A 608 -5.29 -13.69 30.58
C THR A 608 -6.42 -13.27 31.54
N ALA A 609 -6.07 -12.54 32.61
CA ALA A 609 -7.01 -12.01 33.56
C ALA A 609 -6.87 -10.48 33.70
N PRO A 610 -7.98 -9.72 33.66
CA PRO A 610 -7.96 -8.25 33.73
C PRO A 610 -7.17 -7.70 34.90
N ALA A 611 -7.24 -8.33 36.06
CA ALA A 611 -6.57 -7.89 37.27
C ALA A 611 -5.03 -7.91 37.22
N GLN A 612 -4.44 -8.74 36.36
CA GLN A 612 -2.99 -8.88 36.21
C GLN A 612 -2.42 -7.91 35.17
N PHE A 613 -3.25 -7.43 34.27
CA PHE A 613 -2.84 -6.66 33.12
C PHE A 613 -2.13 -5.32 33.47
N PRO A 614 -2.57 -4.51 34.46
CA PRO A 614 -1.86 -3.30 34.83
C PRO A 614 -0.43 -3.55 35.32
N ASP A 615 -0.22 -4.59 36.11
CA ASP A 615 1.10 -4.93 36.64
C ASP A 615 2.02 -5.42 35.54
N GLN A 616 1.52 -6.21 34.62
CA GLN A 616 2.27 -6.71 33.46
C GLN A 616 2.68 -5.57 32.52
N LEU A 617 1.78 -4.66 32.16
CA LEU A 617 2.09 -3.48 31.37
C LEU A 617 3.12 -2.59 32.03
N GLN A 618 3.05 -2.43 33.33
CA GLN A 618 4.00 -1.64 34.11
C GLN A 618 5.37 -2.33 34.20
N ALA A 619 5.39 -3.64 34.38
CA ALA A 619 6.63 -4.41 34.45
C ALA A 619 7.35 -4.49 33.10
N GLN A 620 6.60 -4.65 32.02
CA GLN A 620 7.11 -4.80 30.65
C GLN A 620 8.20 -5.86 30.52
N THR A 621 8.02 -7.00 31.18
CA THR A 621 9.04 -8.03 31.30
C THR A 621 9.34 -8.75 29.98
N ASN A 622 8.32 -8.92 29.12
CA ASN A 622 8.43 -9.62 27.85
C ASN A 622 8.26 -8.64 26.67
N ARG A 623 8.96 -7.52 26.75
CA ARG A 623 8.85 -6.45 25.77
C ARG A 623 9.87 -6.59 24.65
N ARG A 624 9.38 -6.52 23.41
CA ARG A 624 10.19 -6.40 22.19
C ARG A 624 9.94 -5.08 21.51
N GLU A 625 10.99 -4.50 20.92
CA GLU A 625 10.93 -3.19 20.28
C GLU A 625 11.51 -3.23 18.87
N PHE A 626 10.79 -2.64 17.93
CA PHE A 626 11.17 -2.58 16.53
C PHE A 626 11.11 -1.15 16.03
N PRO A 627 12.24 -0.55 15.62
CA PRO A 627 12.24 0.83 15.08
C PRO A 627 11.33 0.93 13.87
N VAL A 628 10.50 1.97 13.83
CA VAL A 628 9.61 2.24 12.70
C VAL A 628 10.38 2.93 11.58
N GLN A 629 11.29 3.82 11.91
CA GLN A 629 12.16 4.50 10.95
C GLN A 629 13.44 3.71 10.63
N HIS A 630 14.14 4.13 9.56
CA HIS A 630 15.43 3.55 9.20
C HIS A 630 16.49 3.87 10.27
N PRO A 631 17.33 2.90 10.68
CA PRO A 631 18.19 3.07 11.86
C PRO A 631 19.33 4.09 11.72
N THR A 632 19.62 4.62 10.53
CA THR A 632 20.85 5.37 10.32
C THR A 632 20.70 6.86 10.11
N ASP A 633 19.59 7.42 9.61
CA ASP A 633 19.59 8.80 9.09
C ASP A 633 18.30 9.60 9.29
N PHE A 634 17.41 9.18 10.16
CA PHE A 634 16.13 9.86 10.27
C PHE A 634 16.20 11.14 11.11
N LYS A 635 15.92 12.27 10.49
CA LYS A 635 15.59 13.54 11.17
C LYS A 635 14.13 13.85 10.91
N ALA A 636 13.35 14.06 11.96
CA ALA A 636 12.00 14.57 11.82
C ALA A 636 12.00 15.87 11.04
N GLN A 637 10.97 16.11 10.26
CA GLN A 637 10.79 17.42 9.66
C GLN A 637 10.72 18.49 10.75
N SER A 638 11.55 19.52 10.60
CA SER A 638 11.44 20.73 11.42
C SER A 638 10.07 21.35 11.19
N GLY A 639 9.21 21.33 12.18
CA GLY A 639 7.88 21.94 12.11
C GLY A 639 6.74 21.09 12.69
N VAL A 640 6.97 19.80 12.97
CA VAL A 640 5.99 18.99 13.70
C VAL A 640 6.09 19.32 15.18
N SER A 641 5.07 19.97 15.75
CA SER A 641 5.06 20.28 17.19
C SER A 641 4.76 19.02 18.00
N ALA A 642 5.41 18.88 19.15
CA ALA A 642 5.20 17.78 20.09
C ALA A 642 3.73 17.58 20.51
N SER A 643 2.99 18.67 20.61
CA SER A 643 1.58 18.65 20.98
C SER A 643 0.68 17.97 19.96
N SER A 644 1.16 17.76 18.73
CA SER A 644 0.42 17.13 17.63
C SER A 644 0.97 15.77 17.22
N SER A 645 2.18 15.40 17.69
CA SER A 645 2.79 14.12 17.33
C SER A 645 1.98 12.96 17.90
N VAL A 646 1.49 12.12 17.02
CA VAL A 646 0.72 10.94 17.36
C VAL A 646 1.23 9.73 16.55
N GLY A 647 1.01 8.55 17.08
CA GLY A 647 1.25 7.31 16.36
C GLY A 647 -0.03 6.52 16.24
N ASP A 648 -0.07 5.53 15.37
CA ASP A 648 -1.19 4.59 15.28
C ASP A 648 -0.71 3.21 14.83
N CYS A 649 -1.49 2.20 15.18
CA CYS A 649 -1.20 0.82 14.85
C CYS A 649 -2.45 0.16 14.28
N ALA A 650 -2.30 -0.59 13.21
CA ALA A 650 -3.37 -1.37 12.61
C ALA A 650 -2.92 -2.80 12.43
N PHE A 651 -3.85 -3.72 12.60
CA PHE A 651 -3.62 -5.16 12.57
C PHE A 651 -4.51 -5.81 11.52
N CYS A 652 -3.98 -6.79 10.79
CA CYS A 652 -4.81 -7.67 9.97
C CYS A 652 -4.16 -9.05 9.80
N GLU A 653 -5.02 -10.03 9.55
CA GLU A 653 -4.64 -11.38 9.18
C GLU A 653 -4.98 -11.65 7.71
N VAL A 654 -4.01 -12.15 6.98
CA VAL A 654 -4.18 -12.47 5.56
C VAL A 654 -3.55 -13.82 5.26
N ASN A 655 -4.36 -14.78 4.84
CA ASN A 655 -3.90 -16.12 4.47
C ASN A 655 -3.05 -16.80 5.55
N GLY A 656 -3.43 -16.63 6.82
CA GLY A 656 -2.71 -17.21 7.97
C GLY A 656 -1.41 -16.49 8.33
N ASN A 657 -1.13 -15.34 7.73
CA ASN A 657 -0.05 -14.45 8.15
C ASN A 657 -0.64 -13.23 8.85
N THR A 658 0.03 -12.80 9.89
CA THR A 658 -0.37 -11.66 10.71
C THR A 658 0.52 -10.47 10.43
N TYR A 659 -0.10 -9.31 10.20
CA TYR A 659 0.59 -8.08 9.86
C TYR A 659 0.21 -6.96 10.82
N ILE A 660 1.19 -6.12 11.14
CA ILE A 660 1.01 -4.90 11.92
C ILE A 660 1.56 -3.72 11.12
N ALA A 661 0.70 -2.79 10.76
CA ALA A 661 1.10 -1.51 10.22
C ALA A 661 1.27 -0.49 11.35
N VAL A 662 2.29 0.34 11.27
CA VAL A 662 2.64 1.34 12.29
C VAL A 662 2.90 2.68 11.64
N LEU A 663 2.12 3.68 12.04
CA LEU A 663 2.28 5.07 11.64
C LEU A 663 2.89 5.88 12.78
N ILE A 664 3.87 6.72 12.46
CA ILE A 664 4.33 7.81 13.32
C ILE A 664 4.18 9.10 12.54
N GLN A 665 3.34 9.97 13.02
CA GLN A 665 3.03 11.25 12.37
C GLN A 665 4.30 12.06 12.08
N GLY A 666 4.46 12.51 10.84
CA GLY A 666 5.63 13.25 10.39
C GLY A 666 6.91 12.42 10.26
N CYS A 667 6.89 11.15 10.64
CA CYS A 667 8.06 10.29 10.64
C CYS A 667 7.99 9.17 9.59
N GLY A 668 6.92 8.44 9.53
CA GLY A 668 6.81 7.36 8.55
C GLY A 668 5.76 6.32 8.85
N LEU A 669 5.63 5.39 7.91
CA LEU A 669 4.75 4.24 7.94
C LEU A 669 5.56 2.97 7.68
N SER A 670 5.41 1.95 8.48
CA SER A 670 6.05 0.65 8.28
C SER A 670 5.06 -0.49 8.44
N LEU A 671 5.29 -1.56 7.70
CA LEU A 671 4.58 -2.82 7.83
C LEU A 671 5.52 -3.88 8.39
N PHE A 672 5.05 -4.59 9.40
CA PHE A 672 5.71 -5.73 10.01
C PHE A 672 4.86 -6.98 9.83
N GLN A 673 5.51 -8.11 9.63
CA GLN A 673 4.89 -9.42 9.68
C GLN A 673 5.34 -10.16 10.92
N LEU A 674 4.40 -10.84 11.56
CA LEU A 674 4.66 -11.75 12.68
C LEU A 674 4.80 -13.19 12.15
N GLN A 675 5.77 -13.92 12.71
CA GLN A 675 6.06 -15.33 12.37
C GLN A 675 6.27 -16.15 13.64
#